data_29ffd7738896ce5434f42699790ced4b
#
_entry.id   29ffd7738896ce5434f42699790ced4b
#
_cell.length_a   1.000
_cell.length_b   1.000
_cell.length_c   1.000
_cell.angle_alpha   90.00
_cell.angle_beta   90.00
_cell.angle_gamma   90.00
#
_symmetry.space_group_name_H-M   'P 1'
#
loop_
_entity.id
_entity.type
_entity.pdbx_description
1 polymer ?
#
loop_
_entity_poly.entity_id
_entity_poly.type
_entity_poly.pdbx_seq_one_letter_code
_entity_poly.pdbx_strand_id
1 'polypeptide(L)'
;MKRLVALALLAAPALAAASDRPIGVQSSFRIGSGGSVLCTAESTDRDPALSDMFDRGYAVVCRDAAAPIGHLYALRLRGGDPETRLADRRAAKCAAAARTSIEGLGQVEVRTCTAPSGIPYRTYSQRRGGTFYAAEGLAGYDAALRLGLRTLIADRAVPGDVDIATTEAGDPAAFARVQAGALDPGRAMVEAYRRNNAGAYAEAAEFFDVLIAVQAGATGRGEAYVNQAIQQSNLGAYGEADRLFALAAQTGADDPVVTRMLRNYRTIDLLNRQRPGDALSELDKPLPAGASILPRPNGASVDGRTAARLNAQSPDVRRLDAAGSALLPEERAQILDAQAKHLRGTLLRLAARPAEARTALESAAAELDAVREGRVVSTRWMRAQILGELAALSESAGNLPEAEARHGEAITLLETAYPRSAALLGAQARLAAFQARTGRTAEARTLYRKIVDANAAGIAPSPSLRLTLAPYFALLAAEDGAPAAAEMFKASQLLVRPGVAQTQAVLARELSGGSDEAARLFRQSVNLGREIERLRVETARLAAPDTATPADPAAVAEARARLQQLEQQQVATQAKLADFPRYRVLSPGLMELAELQQALRPGEAYYKMAVLADGAYAILATAETARLWRIGASPAALEKQVDALRATISVEEEGRILTFPFDLALAHRLYDELLGPAGAELEAVRHLIFEPDGALLRLPPNLLVMDRAGVDAYRARAAKAGGDPFDFTGVAWLGRDRDLSTAVSARAFRDVRRAAPSRAAKAYLGFGENQPPAPAATRRAALAGLLGEGASCAWPLAQWAKPISSDELYAARRMLGAGGAGEEDIVTGAAFSDSAIKARGDLAHYRIIHFATHGLVTAPRPECPARPALMTSFGAADSDGLLSFSEIYDLHLDADLIVLSACDTAGKASLAATREAGLRGGGDFALDGLVRAFVGAGGRSIIASHWPVPDDYDATKRLISGIFAAPPGTSVGGALRRAERALMDAPATSHPYYWSGFAIIGDGAAPVRPRS
;
A
#
# COMPACT_ATOMS: atom_id res chain seq x y z
N MET A 1 -18.73 70.48 -21.81
CA MET A 1 -17.33 70.75 -22.13
C MET A 1 -16.42 70.18 -21.09
N LYS A 2 -15.35 69.58 -21.51
CA LYS A 2 -14.25 68.88 -20.78
C LYS A 2 -14.50 67.44 -20.41
N ARG A 3 -13.90 66.60 -21.29
CA ARG A 3 -13.68 65.13 -21.15
C ARG A 3 -12.62 64.92 -20.05
N LEU A 4 -12.92 63.98 -19.15
CA LEU A 4 -11.91 63.31 -18.31
C LEU A 4 -11.77 61.89 -18.80
N VAL A 5 -10.62 61.62 -19.41
CA VAL A 5 -10.16 60.30 -19.79
C VAL A 5 -9.56 59.66 -18.54
N ALA A 6 -10.21 58.61 -18.03
CA ALA A 6 -9.65 57.73 -16.99
C ALA A 6 -8.70 56.73 -17.63
N LEU A 7 -7.41 56.86 -17.37
CA LEU A 7 -6.38 55.85 -17.68
C LEU A 7 -6.56 54.64 -16.71
N ALA A 8 -7.06 53.55 -17.20
CA ALA A 8 -6.98 52.29 -16.48
C ALA A 8 -5.57 51.71 -16.67
N LEU A 9 -4.75 51.79 -15.62
CA LEU A 9 -3.50 51.04 -15.53
C LEU A 9 -3.83 49.55 -15.34
N LEU A 10 -3.64 48.80 -16.40
CA LEU A 10 -3.55 47.32 -16.37
C LEU A 10 -2.24 46.96 -15.66
N ALA A 11 -2.31 46.59 -14.39
CA ALA A 11 -1.22 45.94 -13.70
C ALA A 11 -1.11 44.49 -14.22
N ALA A 12 -0.27 44.28 -15.23
CA ALA A 12 0.21 42.96 -15.59
C ALA A 12 1.05 42.40 -14.42
N PRO A 13 0.91 41.14 -14.04
CA PRO A 13 1.81 40.58 -13.06
C PRO A 13 3.22 40.59 -13.66
N ALA A 14 4.13 41.31 -12.98
CA ALA A 14 5.53 41.29 -13.32
C ALA A 14 6.06 39.86 -13.19
N LEU A 15 6.24 39.16 -14.32
CA LEU A 15 7.16 38.03 -14.42
C LEU A 15 8.49 38.54 -13.84
N ALA A 16 8.89 38.02 -12.69
CA ALA A 16 10.18 38.31 -12.09
C ALA A 16 11.26 38.00 -13.14
N ALA A 17 11.79 39.06 -13.75
CA ALA A 17 12.93 38.98 -14.65
C ALA A 17 14.05 38.30 -13.85
N ALA A 18 14.57 37.18 -14.34
CA ALA A 18 15.77 36.56 -13.81
C ALA A 18 16.85 37.66 -13.71
N SER A 19 17.37 37.92 -12.51
CA SER A 19 18.39 38.95 -12.33
C SER A 19 19.62 38.57 -13.16
N ASP A 20 20.09 39.44 -14.01
CA ASP A 20 21.30 39.27 -14.86
C ASP A 20 22.61 39.18 -14.05
N ARG A 21 22.52 39.07 -12.71
CA ARG A 21 23.70 38.90 -11.85
C ARG A 21 24.17 37.47 -11.80
N PRO A 22 25.49 37.21 -11.91
CA PRO A 22 26.07 35.90 -11.73
C PRO A 22 25.64 35.26 -10.37
N ILE A 23 25.29 33.98 -10.37
CA ILE A 23 24.88 33.23 -9.17
C ILE A 23 25.99 33.23 -8.11
N GLY A 24 27.28 33.15 -8.55
CA GLY A 24 28.46 33.12 -7.68
C GLY A 24 28.64 34.35 -6.76
N VAL A 25 27.92 35.44 -7.01
CA VAL A 25 27.95 36.65 -6.17
C VAL A 25 26.66 36.84 -5.36
N GLN A 26 25.72 35.92 -5.42
CA GLN A 26 24.46 36.00 -4.68
C GLN A 26 24.58 35.21 -3.37
N SER A 27 24.08 35.77 -2.28
CA SER A 27 24.00 35.08 -0.98
C SER A 27 22.90 34.00 -0.93
N SER A 28 21.93 34.06 -1.84
CA SER A 28 20.91 33.02 -2.00
C SER A 28 20.35 33.05 -3.43
N PHE A 29 19.98 31.91 -3.93
CA PHE A 29 19.29 31.79 -5.22
C PHE A 29 18.29 30.62 -5.20
N ARG A 30 17.23 30.75 -5.99
CA ARG A 30 16.22 29.73 -6.16
C ARG A 30 16.73 28.61 -7.07
N ILE A 31 16.49 27.35 -6.68
CA ILE A 31 16.80 26.20 -7.49
C ILE A 31 15.56 25.85 -8.30
N GLY A 32 15.67 25.93 -9.63
CA GLY A 32 14.58 25.64 -10.56
C GLY A 32 13.53 26.73 -10.71
N SER A 33 12.62 26.52 -11.65
CA SER A 33 11.56 27.48 -12.01
C SER A 33 10.15 26.90 -11.81
N GLY A 34 10.03 25.61 -11.60
CA GLY A 34 8.77 24.88 -11.42
C GLY A 34 8.94 23.67 -10.51
N GLY A 35 7.95 22.78 -10.54
CA GLY A 35 7.95 21.58 -9.72
C GLY A 35 7.15 21.74 -8.42
N SER A 36 7.03 20.63 -7.70
CA SER A 36 6.19 20.53 -6.49
C SER A 36 6.86 21.07 -5.24
N VAL A 37 8.18 21.19 -5.24
CA VAL A 37 8.98 21.61 -4.07
C VAL A 37 9.80 22.84 -4.40
N LEU A 38 9.65 23.89 -3.58
CA LEU A 38 10.49 25.08 -3.65
C LEU A 38 11.76 24.84 -2.84
N CYS A 39 12.91 24.90 -3.53
CA CYS A 39 14.23 24.84 -2.90
C CYS A 39 15.02 26.11 -3.19
N THR A 40 15.79 26.56 -2.21
CA THR A 40 16.74 27.67 -2.31
C THR A 40 18.13 27.20 -1.90
N ALA A 41 19.14 27.74 -2.52
CA ALA A 41 20.53 27.61 -2.08
C ALA A 41 20.90 28.87 -1.29
N GLU A 42 21.34 28.68 -0.04
CA GLU A 42 21.70 29.78 0.89
C GLU A 42 23.20 29.71 1.21
N SER A 43 23.93 30.83 1.09
CA SER A 43 25.38 30.89 1.31
C SER A 43 25.76 30.44 2.72
N THR A 44 26.82 29.63 2.83
CA THR A 44 27.37 29.10 4.09
C THR A 44 28.80 29.55 4.27
N ASP A 45 29.01 30.81 4.69
CA ASP A 45 30.33 31.40 4.80
C ASP A 45 31.25 30.78 5.86
N ARG A 46 30.69 29.99 6.79
CA ARG A 46 31.45 29.32 7.88
C ARG A 46 31.65 27.83 7.65
N ASP A 47 31.45 27.36 6.42
CA ASP A 47 31.65 25.94 6.13
C ASP A 47 33.15 25.59 6.16
N PRO A 48 33.57 24.55 6.93
CA PRO A 48 34.98 24.16 7.03
C PRO A 48 35.62 23.69 5.71
N ALA A 49 34.78 23.30 4.72
CA ALA A 49 35.28 22.94 3.40
C ALA A 49 35.79 24.13 2.58
N LEU A 50 35.45 25.38 2.98
CA LEU A 50 35.85 26.61 2.31
C LEU A 50 37.24 27.03 2.85
N SER A 51 38.27 26.98 2.02
CA SER A 51 39.64 27.31 2.39
C SER A 51 40.24 28.46 1.59
N ASP A 52 39.61 28.87 0.50
CA ASP A 52 40.01 29.97 -0.38
C ASP A 52 38.97 31.09 -0.34
N MET A 53 39.37 32.35 -0.41
CA MET A 53 38.45 33.47 -0.42
C MET A 53 37.46 33.47 -1.61
N PHE A 54 37.75 32.69 -2.65
CA PHE A 54 36.88 32.50 -3.81
C PHE A 54 36.10 31.21 -3.78
N ASP A 55 36.24 30.40 -2.72
CA ASP A 55 35.39 29.24 -2.51
C ASP A 55 33.96 29.67 -2.21
N ARG A 56 32.98 28.90 -2.71
CA ARG A 56 31.56 29.14 -2.44
C ARG A 56 30.92 27.85 -1.96
N GLY A 57 30.17 27.94 -0.88
CA GLY A 57 29.34 26.89 -0.35
C GLY A 57 27.93 27.39 -0.15
N TYR A 58 26.97 26.54 -0.43
CA TYR A 58 25.55 26.83 -0.25
C TYR A 58 24.87 25.65 0.43
N ALA A 59 24.04 25.91 1.42
CA ALA A 59 23.10 24.93 1.96
C ALA A 59 21.85 24.91 1.07
N VAL A 60 21.39 23.73 0.70
CA VAL A 60 20.14 23.56 -0.05
C VAL A 60 19.00 23.40 0.96
N VAL A 61 18.11 24.35 0.99
CA VAL A 61 16.94 24.41 1.88
C VAL A 61 15.68 24.27 1.03
N CYS A 62 14.88 23.24 1.30
CA CYS A 62 13.60 23.01 0.62
C CYS A 62 12.43 23.29 1.57
N ARG A 63 11.34 23.83 1.03
CA ARG A 63 10.18 24.29 1.82
C ARG A 63 9.53 23.17 2.65
N ASP A 64 9.62 21.93 2.20
CA ASP A 64 9.08 20.75 2.84
C ASP A 64 10.05 20.13 3.87
N ALA A 65 11.29 20.63 3.96
CA ALA A 65 12.29 20.18 4.91
C ALA A 65 12.58 21.27 5.96
N ALA A 66 12.72 20.88 7.23
CA ALA A 66 13.02 21.81 8.32
C ALA A 66 14.53 22.07 8.51
N ALA A 67 15.37 21.25 7.87
CA ALA A 67 16.83 21.40 7.87
C ALA A 67 17.35 21.37 6.42
N PRO A 68 18.56 21.86 6.15
CA PRO A 68 19.17 21.72 4.83
C PRO A 68 19.22 20.27 4.38
N ILE A 69 18.78 20.01 3.16
CA ILE A 69 18.73 18.65 2.58
C ILE A 69 20.07 18.24 1.95
N GLY A 70 20.97 19.19 1.77
CA GLY A 70 22.26 19.01 1.15
C GLY A 70 23.03 20.30 0.98
N HIS A 71 24.13 20.23 0.26
CA HIS A 71 25.03 21.38 0.03
C HIS A 71 25.51 21.38 -1.43
N LEU A 72 25.81 22.59 -1.92
CA LEU A 72 26.45 22.85 -3.22
C LEU A 72 27.76 23.57 -2.99
N TYR A 73 28.77 23.19 -3.75
CA TYR A 73 30.13 23.77 -3.63
C TYR A 73 30.72 24.17 -4.97
N ALA A 74 31.43 25.29 -4.98
CA ALA A 74 32.36 25.68 -6.03
C ALA A 74 33.70 25.99 -5.36
N LEU A 75 34.65 25.09 -5.38
CA LEU A 75 35.91 25.13 -4.66
C LEU A 75 37.06 25.33 -5.62
N ARG A 76 38.01 26.20 -5.28
CA ARG A 76 39.22 26.41 -6.06
C ARG A 76 40.18 25.25 -5.84
N LEU A 77 40.89 24.87 -6.91
CA LEU A 77 41.85 23.76 -6.86
C LEU A 77 43.19 24.17 -6.17
N ARG A 78 43.24 25.37 -5.61
CA ARG A 78 44.39 25.88 -4.81
C ARG A 78 44.11 25.55 -3.33
N GLY A 79 45.07 25.01 -2.62
CA GLY A 79 44.92 24.78 -1.17
C GLY A 79 44.52 23.36 -0.77
N GLY A 80 44.93 22.36 -1.56
CA GLY A 80 44.68 20.96 -1.29
C GLY A 80 43.57 20.34 -2.18
N ASP A 81 43.40 19.02 -2.11
CA ASP A 81 42.38 18.34 -2.90
C ASP A 81 40.98 18.63 -2.34
N PRO A 82 40.09 19.26 -3.12
CA PRO A 82 38.74 19.59 -2.67
C PRO A 82 37.90 18.37 -2.25
N GLU A 83 38.17 17.24 -2.87
CA GLU A 83 37.42 16.00 -2.56
C GLU A 83 37.75 15.48 -1.17
N THR A 84 39.00 15.55 -0.75
CA THR A 84 39.47 15.22 0.61
C THR A 84 38.81 16.14 1.63
N ARG A 85 38.76 17.45 1.37
CA ARG A 85 38.11 18.44 2.26
C ARG A 85 36.63 18.15 2.46
N LEU A 86 35.93 17.71 1.40
CA LEU A 86 34.53 17.34 1.50
C LEU A 86 34.37 15.98 2.17
N ALA A 87 35.25 15.02 1.92
CA ALA A 87 35.21 13.69 2.53
C ALA A 87 35.39 13.74 4.06
N ASP A 88 36.33 14.57 4.55
CA ASP A 88 36.59 14.73 5.99
C ASP A 88 35.37 15.33 6.74
N ARG A 89 34.57 16.16 6.04
CA ARG A 89 33.37 16.76 6.57
C ARG A 89 32.17 15.80 6.53
N ARG A 90 32.17 14.92 5.57
CA ARG A 90 31.02 14.07 5.26
C ARG A 90 30.86 12.97 6.29
N ALA A 91 29.77 13.02 7.08
CA ALA A 91 29.46 11.96 8.02
C ALA A 91 28.94 10.67 7.35
N ALA A 92 28.57 10.70 6.07
CA ALA A 92 27.99 9.59 5.34
C ALA A 92 29.05 8.59 4.89
N LYS A 93 28.75 7.28 4.95
CA LYS A 93 29.57 6.20 4.38
C LYS A 93 29.28 6.07 2.89
N CYS A 94 30.30 6.22 2.06
CA CYS A 94 30.14 6.21 0.60
C CYS A 94 30.83 5.01 -0.07
N ALA A 95 30.21 4.52 -1.13
CA ALA A 95 30.80 3.60 -2.07
C ALA A 95 31.87 4.29 -2.95
N ALA A 96 32.62 3.52 -3.72
CA ALA A 96 33.56 4.05 -4.71
C ALA A 96 32.84 4.95 -5.73
N ALA A 97 33.55 5.97 -6.24
CA ALA A 97 33.00 6.86 -7.26
C ALA A 97 32.78 6.12 -8.59
N ALA A 98 31.61 6.31 -9.17
CA ALA A 98 31.29 5.89 -10.53
C ALA A 98 31.22 7.11 -11.45
N ARG A 99 31.78 6.99 -12.68
CA ARG A 99 31.64 8.04 -13.70
C ARG A 99 30.42 7.75 -14.54
N THR A 100 29.52 8.75 -14.66
CA THR A 100 28.31 8.65 -15.46
C THR A 100 28.05 9.94 -16.21
N SER A 101 27.34 9.85 -17.32
CA SER A 101 26.87 11.03 -18.05
C SER A 101 25.48 11.40 -17.59
N ILE A 102 25.31 12.62 -17.12
CA ILE A 102 24.00 13.17 -16.69
C ILE A 102 23.63 14.30 -17.64
N GLU A 103 22.39 14.28 -18.09
CA GLU A 103 21.84 15.30 -18.97
C GLU A 103 21.99 16.71 -18.35
N GLY A 104 22.56 17.63 -19.11
CA GLY A 104 22.83 19.01 -18.69
C GLY A 104 24.02 19.20 -17.75
N LEU A 105 24.66 18.12 -17.26
CA LEU A 105 25.90 18.18 -16.48
C LEU A 105 27.07 17.58 -17.27
N GLY A 106 26.83 16.65 -18.19
CA GLY A 106 27.87 15.88 -18.88
C GLY A 106 28.49 14.82 -17.97
N GLN A 107 29.79 14.53 -18.13
CA GLN A 107 30.51 13.53 -17.32
C GLN A 107 30.68 14.05 -15.87
N VAL A 108 30.13 13.32 -14.91
CA VAL A 108 30.23 13.58 -13.47
C VAL A 108 30.67 12.34 -12.71
N GLU A 109 31.33 12.52 -11.60
CA GLU A 109 31.58 11.45 -10.64
C GLU A 109 30.44 11.42 -9.62
N VAL A 110 29.82 10.24 -9.45
CA VAL A 110 28.70 10.00 -8.54
C VAL A 110 29.10 8.99 -7.50
N ARG A 111 28.77 9.25 -6.24
CA ARG A 111 28.89 8.26 -5.16
C ARG A 111 27.52 8.04 -4.52
N THR A 112 27.18 6.79 -4.30
CA THR A 112 26.05 6.42 -3.46
C THR A 112 26.57 6.26 -2.04
N CYS A 113 25.91 6.92 -1.10
CA CYS A 113 26.32 6.99 0.28
C CYS A 113 25.11 6.65 1.18
N THR A 114 25.41 6.32 2.43
CA THR A 114 24.40 6.15 3.48
C THR A 114 24.72 7.11 4.61
N ALA A 115 23.77 7.99 4.96
CA ALA A 115 23.89 8.87 6.12
C ALA A 115 23.90 8.04 7.43
N PRO A 116 24.37 8.60 8.57
CA PRO A 116 24.33 7.92 9.87
C PRO A 116 22.93 7.46 10.28
N SER A 117 21.89 8.15 9.79
CA SER A 117 20.48 7.79 9.97
C SER A 117 19.98 6.63 9.12
N GLY A 118 20.84 6.01 8.32
CA GLY A 118 20.46 4.95 7.38
C GLY A 118 19.83 5.45 6.07
N ILE A 119 19.65 6.76 5.92
CA ILE A 119 19.01 7.36 4.74
C ILE A 119 19.98 7.38 3.56
N PRO A 120 19.50 7.03 2.32
CA PRO A 120 20.30 7.16 1.11
C PRO A 120 20.76 8.61 0.88
N TYR A 121 22.04 8.77 0.58
CA TYR A 121 22.71 10.04 0.37
C TYR A 121 23.51 9.97 -0.94
N ARG A 122 23.55 11.05 -1.69
CA ARG A 122 24.28 11.10 -2.97
C ARG A 122 25.23 12.25 -3.03
N THR A 123 26.34 12.07 -3.77
CA THR A 123 27.29 13.11 -4.09
C THR A 123 27.54 13.15 -5.58
N TYR A 124 27.64 14.34 -6.11
CA TYR A 124 27.98 14.63 -7.50
C TYR A 124 29.19 15.53 -7.51
N SER A 125 30.22 15.22 -8.30
CA SER A 125 31.36 16.12 -8.46
C SER A 125 31.84 16.19 -9.90
N GLN A 126 32.37 17.37 -10.27
CA GLN A 126 32.91 17.66 -11.59
C GLN A 126 33.97 18.74 -11.50
N ARG A 127 35.07 18.57 -12.28
CA ARG A 127 36.07 19.63 -12.43
C ARG A 127 35.85 20.36 -13.76
N ARG A 128 35.79 21.68 -13.72
CA ARG A 128 35.72 22.54 -14.90
C ARG A 128 36.72 23.71 -14.74
N GLY A 129 37.73 23.77 -15.61
CA GLY A 129 38.80 24.74 -15.48
C GLY A 129 39.51 24.63 -14.14
N GLY A 130 39.67 25.71 -13.42
CA GLY A 130 40.32 25.81 -12.12
C GLY A 130 39.38 25.62 -10.92
N THR A 131 38.16 25.15 -11.15
CA THR A 131 37.12 25.04 -10.10
C THR A 131 36.59 23.60 -10.02
N PHE A 132 36.46 23.09 -8.79
CA PHE A 132 35.79 21.86 -8.46
C PHE A 132 34.37 22.16 -8.00
N TYR A 133 33.41 21.64 -8.72
CA TYR A 133 32.00 21.77 -8.41
C TYR A 133 31.49 20.47 -7.78
N ALA A 134 30.73 20.57 -6.70
CA ALA A 134 30.12 19.44 -6.04
C ALA A 134 28.71 19.76 -5.56
N ALA A 135 27.87 18.72 -5.54
CA ALA A 135 26.58 18.72 -4.85
C ALA A 135 26.50 17.45 -4.01
N GLU A 136 26.02 17.57 -2.80
CA GLU A 136 25.84 16.41 -1.93
C GLU A 136 24.59 16.58 -1.06
N GLY A 137 23.87 15.53 -0.78
CA GLY A 137 22.66 15.58 0.03
C GLY A 137 21.82 14.30 -0.01
N LEU A 138 20.65 14.40 0.59
CA LEU A 138 19.69 13.31 0.65
C LEU A 138 19.27 12.87 -0.76
N ALA A 139 19.35 11.58 -1.04
CA ALA A 139 19.02 11.03 -2.37
C ALA A 139 17.58 11.32 -2.80
N GLY A 140 16.65 11.47 -1.83
CA GLY A 140 15.28 11.86 -2.10
C GLY A 140 15.10 13.24 -2.76
N TYR A 141 16.11 14.11 -2.66
CA TYR A 141 16.13 15.45 -3.26
C TYR A 141 17.11 15.55 -4.43
N ASP A 142 17.35 14.43 -5.10
CA ASP A 142 18.30 14.30 -6.19
C ASP A 142 18.08 15.35 -7.31
N ALA A 143 16.83 15.63 -7.66
CA ALA A 143 16.49 16.66 -8.65
C ALA A 143 16.97 18.05 -8.23
N ALA A 144 16.82 18.41 -6.95
CA ALA A 144 17.30 19.69 -6.41
C ALA A 144 18.83 19.76 -6.42
N LEU A 145 19.52 18.68 -6.06
CA LEU A 145 20.98 18.61 -6.06
C LEU A 145 21.55 18.77 -7.46
N ARG A 146 21.03 18.03 -8.45
CA ARG A 146 21.47 18.09 -9.84
C ARG A 146 21.16 19.44 -10.48
N LEU A 147 19.96 19.98 -10.24
CA LEU A 147 19.56 21.28 -10.80
C LEU A 147 20.33 22.42 -10.14
N GLY A 148 20.54 22.34 -8.82
CA GLY A 148 21.40 23.28 -8.10
C GLY A 148 22.84 23.27 -8.60
N LEU A 149 23.41 22.09 -8.84
CA LEU A 149 24.75 21.94 -9.40
C LEU A 149 24.85 22.49 -10.82
N ARG A 150 23.84 22.25 -11.68
CA ARG A 150 23.75 22.85 -13.03
C ARG A 150 23.69 24.38 -12.96
N THR A 151 22.89 24.92 -12.06
CA THR A 151 22.75 26.37 -11.83
C THR A 151 24.08 26.97 -11.39
N LEU A 152 24.77 26.33 -10.45
CA LEU A 152 26.06 26.80 -9.94
C LEU A 152 27.17 26.75 -11.02
N ILE A 153 27.21 25.69 -11.84
CA ILE A 153 28.16 25.53 -12.95
C ILE A 153 27.88 26.55 -14.07
N ALA A 154 26.62 26.78 -14.37
CA ALA A 154 26.20 27.71 -15.40
C ALA A 154 26.33 29.18 -14.97
N ASP A 155 26.53 29.42 -13.68
CA ASP A 155 26.55 30.74 -13.03
C ASP A 155 25.30 31.61 -13.38
N ARG A 156 24.20 30.98 -13.62
CA ARG A 156 22.89 31.58 -13.91
C ARG A 156 21.75 30.64 -13.57
N ALA A 157 20.55 31.19 -13.34
CA ALA A 157 19.36 30.38 -13.11
C ALA A 157 19.08 29.41 -14.28
N VAL A 158 19.04 28.12 -13.99
CA VAL A 158 18.69 27.09 -14.95
C VAL A 158 17.25 26.70 -14.72
N PRO A 159 16.37 26.79 -15.75
CA PRO A 159 14.99 26.33 -15.62
C PRO A 159 14.95 24.83 -15.42
N GLY A 160 13.99 24.37 -14.63
CA GLY A 160 13.76 22.98 -14.35
C GLY A 160 12.84 22.79 -13.17
N ASP A 161 12.29 21.61 -13.04
CA ASP A 161 11.39 21.24 -11.96
C ASP A 161 12.16 20.55 -10.83
N VAL A 162 11.84 20.90 -9.60
CA VAL A 162 12.35 20.22 -8.41
C VAL A 162 11.26 19.28 -7.91
N ASP A 163 11.44 18.01 -8.20
CA ASP A 163 10.60 16.95 -7.67
C ASP A 163 11.42 16.10 -6.69
N ILE A 164 10.75 15.52 -5.70
CA ILE A 164 11.38 14.52 -4.85
C ILE A 164 11.47 13.23 -5.68
N ALA A 165 12.61 13.05 -6.32
CA ALA A 165 12.88 11.88 -7.13
C ALA A 165 13.38 10.77 -6.21
N THR A 166 12.49 9.85 -5.84
CA THR A 166 12.93 8.61 -5.21
C THR A 166 12.24 7.46 -5.86
N THR A 167 12.90 6.35 -5.90
CA THR A 167 12.29 5.03 -6.12
C THR A 167 11.14 4.76 -5.14
N GLU A 168 10.89 5.65 -4.20
CA GLU A 168 9.98 5.50 -3.06
C GLU A 168 8.93 6.62 -2.96
N ALA A 169 8.88 7.55 -3.93
CA ALA A 169 7.99 8.73 -3.85
C ALA A 169 6.49 8.39 -3.92
N GLY A 170 6.13 7.21 -4.43
CA GLY A 170 4.77 6.69 -4.43
C GLY A 170 4.35 5.97 -3.14
N ASP A 171 5.32 5.66 -2.28
CA ASP A 171 5.10 5.02 -0.99
C ASP A 171 5.08 6.09 0.12
N PRO A 172 3.93 6.33 0.78
CA PRO A 172 3.84 7.29 1.88
C PRO A 172 4.81 7.00 3.04
N ALA A 173 5.05 5.73 3.33
CA ALA A 173 5.98 5.32 4.40
C ALA A 173 7.42 5.65 4.02
N ALA A 174 7.85 5.34 2.80
CA ALA A 174 9.20 5.65 2.35
C ALA A 174 9.46 7.16 2.27
N PHE A 175 8.45 7.95 1.87
CA PHE A 175 8.54 9.41 1.94
C PHE A 175 8.63 9.92 3.39
N ALA A 176 7.88 9.30 4.31
CA ALA A 176 7.96 9.62 5.73
C ALA A 176 9.38 9.40 6.27
N ARG A 177 10.07 8.34 5.84
CA ARG A 177 11.48 8.08 6.18
C ARG A 177 12.40 9.21 5.71
N VAL A 178 12.27 9.67 4.48
CA VAL A 178 13.05 10.80 3.95
C VAL A 178 12.77 12.08 4.74
N GLN A 179 11.52 12.37 5.04
CA GLN A 179 11.15 13.51 5.87
C GLN A 179 11.72 13.42 7.28
N ALA A 180 11.64 12.25 7.92
CA ALA A 180 12.15 12.04 9.26
C ALA A 180 13.65 12.34 9.35
N GLY A 181 14.42 11.93 8.32
CA GLY A 181 15.84 12.23 8.24
C GLY A 181 16.19 13.69 7.94
N ALA A 182 15.27 14.44 7.36
CA ALA A 182 15.44 15.88 7.08
C ALA A 182 15.05 16.77 8.28
N LEU A 183 14.40 16.22 9.32
CA LEU A 183 14.01 16.96 10.52
C LEU A 183 15.04 16.75 11.64
N ASP A 184 15.14 17.75 12.53
CA ASP A 184 15.81 17.50 13.82
C ASP A 184 15.02 16.46 14.65
N PRO A 185 15.69 15.71 15.54
CA PRO A 185 15.04 14.61 16.27
C PRO A 185 13.80 15.04 17.08
N GLY A 186 13.78 16.26 17.64
CA GLY A 186 12.64 16.77 18.38
C GLY A 186 11.42 16.98 17.50
N ARG A 187 11.61 17.61 16.35
CA ARG A 187 10.52 17.82 15.36
C ARG A 187 10.10 16.51 14.70
N ALA A 188 11.03 15.62 14.42
CA ALA A 188 10.71 14.29 13.90
C ALA A 188 9.84 13.51 14.88
N MET A 189 10.12 13.59 16.18
CA MET A 189 9.30 12.97 17.24
C MET A 189 7.87 13.55 17.27
N VAL A 190 7.74 14.87 17.23
CA VAL A 190 6.41 15.53 17.19
C VAL A 190 5.61 15.10 15.96
N GLU A 191 6.25 15.04 14.80
CA GLU A 191 5.59 14.63 13.56
C GLU A 191 5.21 13.14 13.58
N ALA A 192 6.06 12.27 14.16
CA ALA A 192 5.74 10.87 14.37
C ALA A 192 4.49 10.68 15.23
N TYR A 193 4.40 11.39 16.35
CA TYR A 193 3.19 11.36 17.19
C TYR A 193 1.96 11.92 16.47
N ARG A 194 2.11 12.99 15.70
CA ARG A 194 0.99 13.56 14.92
C ARG A 194 0.43 12.54 13.94
N ARG A 195 1.29 11.80 13.24
CA ARG A 195 0.89 10.74 12.29
C ARG A 195 0.24 9.56 13.00
N ASN A 196 0.81 9.12 14.10
CA ASN A 196 0.21 8.09 14.94
C ASN A 196 -1.22 8.47 15.38
N ASN A 197 -1.39 9.69 15.89
CA ASN A 197 -2.68 10.17 16.38
C ASN A 197 -3.71 10.38 15.27
N ALA A 198 -3.24 10.62 14.04
CA ALA A 198 -4.07 10.68 12.84
C ALA A 198 -4.42 9.29 12.27
N GLY A 199 -3.80 8.23 12.77
CA GLY A 199 -4.00 6.85 12.30
C GLY A 199 -3.09 6.45 11.12
N ALA A 200 -2.09 7.27 10.77
CA ALA A 200 -1.10 6.97 9.73
C ALA A 200 0.07 6.14 10.29
N TYR A 201 -0.21 4.90 10.71
CA TYR A 201 0.71 4.07 11.48
C TYR A 201 1.97 3.68 10.70
N ALA A 202 1.86 3.36 9.42
CA ALA A 202 3.01 3.01 8.58
C ALA A 202 4.00 4.18 8.45
N GLU A 203 3.49 5.39 8.25
CA GLU A 203 4.32 6.59 8.19
C GLU A 203 4.94 6.92 9.56
N ALA A 204 4.18 6.77 10.65
CA ALA A 204 4.69 6.95 12.00
C ALA A 204 5.82 5.96 12.31
N ALA A 205 5.69 4.71 11.87
CA ALA A 205 6.72 3.68 12.01
C ALA A 205 8.05 4.10 11.39
N GLU A 206 8.03 4.65 10.18
CA GLU A 206 9.25 5.14 9.52
C GLU A 206 9.93 6.29 10.27
N PHE A 207 9.15 7.20 10.86
CA PHE A 207 9.70 8.26 11.71
C PHE A 207 10.38 7.70 12.95
N PHE A 208 9.77 6.74 13.65
CA PHE A 208 10.37 6.13 14.82
C PHE A 208 11.60 5.30 14.47
N ASP A 209 11.63 4.63 13.33
CA ASP A 209 12.78 3.86 12.85
C ASP A 209 14.01 4.77 12.64
N VAL A 210 13.81 5.91 11.97
CA VAL A 210 14.87 6.91 11.79
C VAL A 210 15.33 7.47 13.14
N LEU A 211 14.42 7.72 14.08
CA LEU A 211 14.76 8.22 15.41
C LEU A 211 15.60 7.21 16.22
N ILE A 212 15.31 5.91 16.10
CA ILE A 212 16.13 4.84 16.71
C ILE A 212 17.56 4.90 16.21
N ALA A 213 17.75 5.13 14.90
CA ALA A 213 19.07 5.19 14.29
C ALA A 213 19.88 6.44 14.67
N VAL A 214 19.20 7.57 14.89
CA VAL A 214 19.86 8.90 15.10
C VAL A 214 20.07 9.23 16.56
N GLN A 215 19.21 8.74 17.49
CA GLN A 215 19.30 9.09 18.90
C GLN A 215 20.46 8.40 19.62
N ALA A 216 21.40 9.20 20.13
CA ALA A 216 22.61 8.70 20.80
C ALA A 216 22.38 8.27 22.27
N GLY A 217 21.30 8.76 22.94
CA GLY A 217 21.01 8.49 24.35
C GLY A 217 20.13 7.27 24.57
N ALA A 218 20.35 6.52 25.67
CA ALA A 218 19.58 5.33 26.02
C ALA A 218 18.07 5.65 26.18
N THR A 219 17.73 6.73 26.88
CA THR A 219 16.35 7.17 27.15
C THR A 219 15.59 7.49 25.89
N GLY A 220 16.17 8.29 25.00
CA GLY A 220 15.52 8.61 23.73
C GLY A 220 15.31 7.40 22.83
N ARG A 221 16.23 6.44 22.82
CA ARG A 221 16.06 5.17 22.11
C ARG A 221 14.96 4.31 22.71
N GLY A 222 14.85 4.26 24.02
CA GLY A 222 13.76 3.53 24.69
C GLY A 222 12.39 4.03 24.29
N GLU A 223 12.19 5.34 24.23
CA GLU A 223 10.95 5.95 23.74
C GLU A 223 10.70 5.62 22.26
N ALA A 224 11.70 5.70 21.40
CA ALA A 224 11.56 5.38 19.98
C ALA A 224 11.24 3.89 19.77
N TYR A 225 11.87 2.96 20.51
CA TYR A 225 11.55 1.54 20.44
C TYR A 225 10.13 1.21 20.87
N VAL A 226 9.64 1.78 21.97
CA VAL A 226 8.27 1.49 22.44
C VAL A 226 7.22 2.04 21.48
N ASN A 227 7.48 3.21 20.89
CA ASN A 227 6.60 3.78 19.88
C ASN A 227 6.63 2.98 18.57
N GLN A 228 7.80 2.54 18.11
CA GLN A 228 7.93 1.68 16.96
C GLN A 228 7.21 0.34 17.16
N ALA A 229 7.35 -0.25 18.35
CA ALA A 229 6.67 -1.50 18.73
C ALA A 229 5.16 -1.40 18.57
N ILE A 230 4.54 -0.30 19.06
CA ILE A 230 3.09 -0.13 18.92
C ILE A 230 2.66 0.10 17.46
N GLN A 231 3.48 0.75 16.62
CA GLN A 231 3.19 0.86 15.21
C GLN A 231 3.20 -0.51 14.53
N GLN A 232 4.20 -1.35 14.84
CA GLN A 232 4.24 -2.72 14.31
C GLN A 232 3.05 -3.55 14.79
N SER A 233 2.62 -3.39 16.03
CA SER A 233 1.41 -4.03 16.56
C SER A 233 0.15 -3.56 15.83
N ASN A 234 0.00 -2.24 15.61
CA ASN A 234 -1.12 -1.65 14.87
C ASN A 234 -1.17 -2.12 13.40
N LEU A 235 -0.01 -2.45 12.83
CA LEU A 235 0.13 -3.03 11.49
C LEU A 235 -0.02 -4.57 11.49
N GLY A 236 -0.11 -5.21 12.67
CA GLY A 236 -0.25 -6.66 12.81
C GLY A 236 1.05 -7.45 12.81
N ALA A 237 2.21 -6.79 12.75
CA ALA A 237 3.53 -7.40 12.82
C ALA A 237 3.93 -7.72 14.27
N TYR A 238 3.22 -8.67 14.90
CA TYR A 238 3.31 -8.92 16.34
C TYR A 238 4.68 -9.46 16.81
N GLY A 239 5.35 -10.27 15.99
CA GLY A 239 6.69 -10.79 16.31
C GLY A 239 7.72 -9.65 16.42
N GLU A 240 7.68 -8.70 15.48
CA GLU A 240 8.54 -7.52 15.50
C GLU A 240 8.17 -6.57 16.66
N ALA A 241 6.87 -6.43 16.96
CA ALA A 241 6.41 -5.66 18.11
C ALA A 241 6.99 -6.24 19.43
N ASP A 242 6.95 -7.57 19.62
CA ASP A 242 7.51 -8.25 20.80
C ASP A 242 9.00 -7.98 20.94
N ARG A 243 9.77 -8.08 19.83
CA ARG A 243 11.20 -7.80 19.81
C ARG A 243 11.50 -6.35 20.20
N LEU A 244 10.77 -5.40 19.65
CA LEU A 244 10.95 -3.97 19.95
C LEU A 244 10.52 -3.61 21.37
N PHE A 245 9.44 -4.20 21.90
CA PHE A 245 9.07 -4.04 23.32
C PHE A 245 10.13 -4.58 24.27
N ALA A 246 10.79 -5.69 23.92
CA ALA A 246 11.90 -6.22 24.72
C ALA A 246 13.10 -5.27 24.72
N LEU A 247 13.48 -4.70 23.56
CA LEU A 247 14.52 -3.69 23.44
C LEU A 247 14.20 -2.42 24.24
N ALA A 248 12.95 -1.94 24.15
CA ALA A 248 12.49 -0.78 24.90
C ALA A 248 12.59 -1.02 26.42
N ALA A 249 12.25 -2.21 26.90
CA ALA A 249 12.35 -2.59 28.30
C ALA A 249 13.80 -2.62 28.79
N GLN A 250 14.75 -3.03 27.94
CA GLN A 250 16.18 -3.04 28.29
C GLN A 250 16.80 -1.63 28.31
N THR A 251 16.42 -0.79 27.34
CA THR A 251 17.03 0.54 27.18
C THR A 251 16.38 1.65 27.99
N GLY A 252 15.13 1.48 28.42
CA GLY A 252 14.33 2.49 29.11
C GLY A 252 13.88 2.08 30.52
N ALA A 253 14.52 1.06 31.15
CA ALA A 253 14.10 0.51 32.43
C ALA A 253 14.02 1.55 33.56
N ASP A 254 14.91 2.52 33.56
CA ASP A 254 15.03 3.57 34.60
C ASP A 254 14.25 4.84 34.24
N ASP A 255 13.63 4.91 33.03
CA ASP A 255 12.88 6.07 32.63
C ASP A 255 11.39 5.92 32.99
N PRO A 256 10.87 6.79 33.88
CA PRO A 256 9.48 6.70 34.35
C PRO A 256 8.45 6.92 33.22
N VAL A 257 8.79 7.64 32.18
CA VAL A 257 7.91 7.85 30.99
C VAL A 257 7.90 6.61 30.14
N VAL A 258 9.07 6.08 29.76
CA VAL A 258 9.21 4.86 28.94
C VAL A 258 8.54 3.66 29.61
N THR A 259 8.70 3.52 30.95
CA THR A 259 8.06 2.43 31.68
C THR A 259 6.53 2.47 31.60
N ARG A 260 5.93 3.67 31.74
CA ARG A 260 4.49 3.86 31.56
C ARG A 260 4.04 3.59 30.14
N MET A 261 4.80 4.05 29.16
CA MET A 261 4.53 3.76 27.75
C MET A 261 4.57 2.25 27.48
N LEU A 262 5.56 1.53 27.99
CA LEU A 262 5.66 0.08 27.87
C LEU A 262 4.41 -0.63 28.39
N ARG A 263 3.97 -0.31 29.62
CA ARG A 263 2.74 -0.87 30.20
C ARG A 263 1.53 -0.60 29.29
N ASN A 264 1.32 0.66 28.94
CA ASN A 264 0.14 1.07 28.18
C ASN A 264 0.14 0.48 26.75
N TYR A 265 1.29 0.48 26.08
CA TYR A 265 1.37 0.03 24.70
C TYR A 265 1.38 -1.50 24.57
N ARG A 266 1.92 -2.23 25.57
CA ARG A 266 1.69 -3.68 25.67
C ARG A 266 0.23 -4.02 25.91
N THR A 267 -0.47 -3.21 26.69
CA THR A 267 -1.92 -3.35 26.86
C THR A 267 -2.67 -3.18 25.53
N ILE A 268 -2.31 -2.17 24.73
CA ILE A 268 -2.89 -1.96 23.39
C ILE A 268 -2.50 -3.11 22.45
N ASP A 269 -1.27 -3.60 22.50
CA ASP A 269 -0.84 -4.75 21.72
C ASP A 269 -1.67 -6.01 22.04
N LEU A 270 -1.93 -6.26 23.30
CA LEU A 270 -2.79 -7.37 23.74
C LEU A 270 -4.25 -7.19 23.28
N LEU A 271 -4.75 -5.95 23.25
CA LEU A 271 -6.06 -5.65 22.64
C LEU A 271 -6.06 -5.90 21.13
N ASN A 272 -5.01 -5.48 20.42
CA ASN A 272 -4.86 -5.75 18.98
C ASN A 272 -4.84 -7.25 18.69
N ARG A 273 -4.28 -8.05 19.61
CA ARG A 273 -4.25 -9.53 19.55
C ARG A 273 -5.56 -10.17 20.03
N GLN A 274 -6.58 -9.39 20.38
CA GLN A 274 -7.87 -9.87 20.90
C GLN A 274 -7.75 -10.67 22.24
N ARG A 275 -6.85 -10.22 23.13
CA ARG A 275 -6.58 -10.80 24.45
C ARG A 275 -6.94 -9.84 25.59
N PRO A 276 -8.22 -9.46 25.78
CA PRO A 276 -8.61 -8.41 26.75
C PRO A 276 -8.34 -8.78 28.21
N GLY A 277 -8.41 -10.07 28.56
CA GLY A 277 -8.08 -10.52 29.93
C GLY A 277 -6.62 -10.32 30.28
N ASP A 278 -5.71 -10.65 29.36
CA ASP A 278 -4.29 -10.43 29.52
C ASP A 278 -3.94 -8.93 29.51
N ALA A 279 -4.65 -8.14 28.71
CA ALA A 279 -4.51 -6.69 28.66
C ALA A 279 -4.85 -6.03 30.00
N LEU A 280 -5.91 -6.48 30.69
CA LEU A 280 -6.25 -5.99 32.02
C LEU A 280 -5.17 -6.38 33.03
N SER A 281 -4.69 -7.61 32.98
CA SER A 281 -3.59 -8.09 33.82
C SER A 281 -2.29 -7.33 33.64
N GLU A 282 -2.00 -6.87 32.39
CA GLU A 282 -0.83 -6.01 32.10
C GLU A 282 -0.94 -4.64 32.80
N LEU A 283 -2.13 -4.03 32.78
CA LEU A 283 -2.40 -2.76 33.46
C LEU A 283 -2.32 -2.88 35.01
N ASP A 284 -2.57 -4.05 35.57
CA ASP A 284 -2.49 -4.31 37.01
C ASP A 284 -1.05 -4.52 37.52
N LYS A 285 -0.10 -4.69 36.63
CA LYS A 285 1.30 -4.80 37.01
C LYS A 285 1.80 -3.51 37.66
N PRO A 286 2.44 -3.60 38.84
CA PRO A 286 3.00 -2.43 39.49
C PRO A 286 4.12 -1.83 38.65
N LEU A 287 4.19 -0.50 38.61
CA LEU A 287 5.32 0.18 38.02
C LEU A 287 6.58 -0.07 38.86
N PRO A 288 7.78 -0.21 38.25
CA PRO A 288 9.03 -0.34 38.98
C PRO A 288 9.24 0.81 39.96
N ALA A 289 9.93 0.55 41.08
CA ALA A 289 10.14 1.53 42.15
C ALA A 289 10.89 2.80 41.68
N GLY A 290 11.72 2.70 40.63
CA GLY A 290 12.40 3.83 39.98
C GLY A 290 11.51 4.70 39.11
N ALA A 291 10.28 4.25 38.80
CA ALA A 291 9.31 5.01 37.98
C ALA A 291 8.56 6.09 38.80
N SER A 292 8.86 6.29 40.08
CA SER A 292 8.28 7.37 40.86
C SER A 292 8.80 8.72 40.37
N ILE A 293 7.88 9.60 39.94
CA ILE A 293 8.23 10.96 39.57
C ILE A 293 8.25 11.83 40.82
N LEU A 294 9.38 12.46 41.09
CA LEU A 294 9.49 13.39 42.22
C LEU A 294 8.52 14.57 42.05
N PRO A 295 7.82 15.00 43.11
CA PRO A 295 7.03 16.21 43.10
C PRO A 295 7.90 17.40 42.69
N ARG A 296 7.37 18.31 41.85
CA ARG A 296 8.05 19.54 41.46
C ARG A 296 8.62 20.26 42.71
N PRO A 297 9.87 20.68 42.69
CA PRO A 297 10.28 21.75 43.62
C PRO A 297 9.36 22.95 43.31
N ASN A 298 8.86 23.62 44.37
CA ASN A 298 7.98 24.78 44.27
C ASN A 298 8.63 25.90 43.46
N GLY A 299 8.60 25.82 42.16
CA GLY A 299 8.99 26.87 41.21
C GLY A 299 7.78 27.72 40.88
N ALA A 300 7.93 29.02 40.78
CA ALA A 300 6.89 29.93 40.34
C ALA A 300 6.30 29.45 38.98
N SER A 301 5.09 29.00 38.99
CA SER A 301 4.39 28.70 37.74
C SER A 301 3.88 30.03 37.13
N VAL A 302 4.31 30.33 35.93
CA VAL A 302 3.74 31.45 35.18
C VAL A 302 2.44 30.95 34.57
N ASP A 303 1.31 31.64 34.90
CA ASP A 303 0.03 31.29 34.32
C ASP A 303 0.04 31.44 32.79
N GLY A 304 -0.82 30.67 32.10
CA GLY A 304 -0.82 30.61 30.65
C GLY A 304 -1.09 31.97 29.96
N ARG A 305 -1.80 32.91 30.60
CA ARG A 305 -2.02 34.25 30.07
C ARG A 305 -0.75 35.10 30.15
N THR A 306 0.01 34.99 31.22
CA THR A 306 1.28 35.69 31.40
C THR A 306 2.35 35.10 30.45
N ALA A 307 2.40 33.77 30.31
CA ALA A 307 3.26 33.12 29.35
C ALA A 307 2.93 33.54 27.89
N ALA A 308 1.64 33.58 27.52
CA ALA A 308 1.19 34.05 26.22
C ALA A 308 1.53 35.50 25.96
N ARG A 309 1.46 36.40 26.97
CA ARG A 309 1.87 37.79 26.87
C ARG A 309 3.40 37.97 26.69
N LEU A 310 4.18 37.21 27.43
CA LEU A 310 5.64 37.21 27.30
C LEU A 310 6.05 36.65 25.91
N ASN A 311 5.36 35.67 25.41
CA ASN A 311 5.63 35.10 24.11
C ASN A 311 5.13 35.96 22.93
N ALA A 312 4.08 36.76 23.11
CA ALA A 312 3.52 37.65 22.08
C ALA A 312 4.47 38.79 21.66
N GLN A 313 5.45 39.09 22.47
CA GLN A 313 6.38 40.20 22.24
C GLN A 313 7.64 39.83 21.44
N SER A 314 7.92 38.52 21.21
CA SER A 314 9.09 38.07 20.45
C SER A 314 8.69 37.37 19.16
N PRO A 315 9.11 37.84 17.96
CA PRO A 315 8.89 37.14 16.70
C PRO A 315 9.53 35.73 16.63
N ASP A 316 10.64 35.56 17.32
CA ASP A 316 11.36 34.28 17.36
C ASP A 316 10.67 33.29 18.28
N VAL A 317 10.01 33.73 19.32
CA VAL A 317 9.20 32.89 20.21
C VAL A 317 7.90 32.49 19.51
N ARG A 318 7.30 33.31 18.63
CA ARG A 318 6.19 32.90 17.77
C ARG A 318 6.56 31.78 16.81
N ARG A 319 7.80 31.75 16.34
CA ARG A 319 8.33 30.62 15.52
C ARG A 319 8.58 29.39 16.36
N LEU A 320 8.96 29.54 17.64
CA LEU A 320 9.11 28.45 18.60
C LEU A 320 7.75 27.93 19.13
N ASP A 321 6.75 28.79 19.26
CA ASP A 321 5.39 28.44 19.69
C ASP A 321 4.64 27.56 18.66
N ALA A 322 5.02 27.60 17.38
CA ALA A 322 4.61 26.64 16.39
C ALA A 322 5.08 25.19 16.70
N ALA A 323 6.04 25.02 17.61
CA ALA A 323 6.55 23.73 18.07
C ALA A 323 6.00 23.32 19.46
N GLY A 324 4.89 23.91 19.94
CA GLY A 324 4.28 23.65 21.24
C GLY A 324 5.32 23.49 22.36
N SER A 325 5.25 24.22 23.46
CA SER A 325 6.24 24.08 24.54
C SER A 325 6.35 22.60 24.94
N ALA A 326 7.54 22.03 24.89
CA ALA A 326 7.77 20.62 25.19
C ALA A 326 7.15 20.26 26.55
N LEU A 327 6.41 19.14 26.59
CA LEU A 327 5.84 18.64 27.82
C LEU A 327 6.96 18.21 28.79
N LEU A 328 6.83 18.58 30.04
CA LEU A 328 7.74 18.12 31.09
C LEU A 328 7.57 16.61 31.31
N PRO A 329 8.60 15.89 31.80
CA PRO A 329 8.48 14.46 32.09
C PRO A 329 7.29 14.13 33.00
N GLU A 330 6.99 15.00 33.98
CA GLU A 330 5.87 14.85 34.91
C GLU A 330 4.52 14.99 34.21
N GLU A 331 4.39 15.95 33.31
CA GLU A 331 3.19 16.13 32.49
C GLU A 331 2.97 14.95 31.54
N ARG A 332 4.05 14.44 30.95
CA ARG A 332 4.01 13.23 30.11
C ARG A 332 3.58 12.00 30.89
N ALA A 333 4.12 11.83 32.10
CA ALA A 333 3.73 10.73 32.97
C ALA A 333 2.27 10.82 33.39
N GLN A 334 1.75 12.01 33.72
CA GLN A 334 0.37 12.22 34.05
C GLN A 334 -0.55 11.89 32.87
N ILE A 335 -0.21 12.30 31.63
CA ILE A 335 -0.94 11.93 30.42
C ILE A 335 -0.94 10.41 30.24
N LEU A 336 0.18 9.72 30.49
CA LEU A 336 0.26 8.25 30.37
C LEU A 336 -0.52 7.52 31.46
N ASP A 337 -0.59 8.07 32.65
CA ASP A 337 -1.44 7.51 33.73
C ASP A 337 -2.92 7.72 33.41
N ALA A 338 -3.31 8.86 32.83
CA ALA A 338 -4.64 9.07 32.28
C ALA A 338 -4.96 8.08 31.14
N GLN A 339 -3.99 7.80 30.26
CA GLN A 339 -4.12 6.78 29.23
C GLN A 339 -4.35 5.38 29.82
N ALA A 340 -3.62 5.01 30.87
CA ALA A 340 -3.84 3.73 31.54
C ALA A 340 -5.26 3.60 32.11
N LYS A 341 -5.81 4.68 32.69
CA LYS A 341 -7.21 4.72 33.15
C LYS A 341 -8.21 4.64 32.02
N HIS A 342 -7.95 5.31 30.91
CA HIS A 342 -8.75 5.17 29.68
C HIS A 342 -8.77 3.72 29.20
N LEU A 343 -7.61 3.08 29.07
CA LEU A 343 -7.51 1.67 28.65
C LEU A 343 -8.25 0.75 29.62
N ARG A 344 -8.10 0.99 30.93
CA ARG A 344 -8.85 0.25 31.98
C ARG A 344 -10.34 0.42 31.81
N GLY A 345 -10.82 1.64 31.57
CA GLY A 345 -12.23 1.91 31.33
C GLY A 345 -12.78 1.16 30.10
N THR A 346 -12.03 1.18 29.00
CA THR A 346 -12.38 0.41 27.79
C THR A 346 -12.44 -1.09 28.07
N LEU A 347 -11.46 -1.66 28.76
CA LEU A 347 -11.41 -3.08 29.13
C LEU A 347 -12.54 -3.47 30.08
N LEU A 348 -12.86 -2.65 31.06
CA LEU A 348 -13.98 -2.87 31.99
C LEU A 348 -15.32 -2.83 31.26
N ARG A 349 -15.50 -1.92 30.27
CA ARG A 349 -16.70 -1.90 29.44
C ARG A 349 -16.84 -3.20 28.64
N LEU A 350 -15.73 -3.66 28.03
CA LEU A 350 -15.71 -4.94 27.30
C LEU A 350 -15.99 -6.14 28.21
N ALA A 351 -15.62 -6.05 29.48
CA ALA A 351 -15.91 -7.05 30.52
C ALA A 351 -17.31 -6.92 31.13
N ALA A 352 -18.20 -6.08 30.57
CA ALA A 352 -19.55 -5.80 31.06
C ALA A 352 -19.60 -5.27 32.52
N ARG A 353 -18.61 -4.43 32.92
CA ARG A 353 -18.53 -3.74 34.22
C ARG A 353 -18.72 -2.23 34.04
N PRO A 354 -19.94 -1.76 33.66
CA PRO A 354 -20.17 -0.39 33.17
C PRO A 354 -19.96 0.71 34.27
N ALA A 355 -20.25 0.46 35.50
CA ALA A 355 -20.07 1.45 36.57
C ALA A 355 -18.57 1.74 36.83
N GLU A 356 -17.78 0.71 36.91
CA GLU A 356 -16.33 0.86 37.08
C GLU A 356 -15.66 1.44 35.84
N ALA A 357 -16.13 1.05 34.63
CA ALA A 357 -15.69 1.61 33.37
C ALA A 357 -15.92 3.14 33.33
N ARG A 358 -17.10 3.59 33.68
CA ARG A 358 -17.46 5.02 33.74
C ARG A 358 -16.52 5.78 34.69
N THR A 359 -16.35 5.28 35.92
CA THR A 359 -15.44 5.90 36.90
C THR A 359 -14.01 6.03 36.38
N ALA A 360 -13.50 4.99 35.74
CA ALA A 360 -12.15 5.00 35.18
C ALA A 360 -12.03 6.02 34.05
N LEU A 361 -13.01 6.09 33.15
CA LEU A 361 -13.02 7.01 31.99
C LEU A 361 -13.15 8.47 32.42
N GLU A 362 -14.05 8.76 33.37
CA GLU A 362 -14.22 10.11 33.92
C GLU A 362 -12.97 10.57 34.67
N SER A 363 -12.31 9.66 35.43
CA SER A 363 -11.04 9.96 36.05
C SER A 363 -9.94 10.25 35.00
N ALA A 364 -9.90 9.49 33.91
CA ALA A 364 -8.95 9.73 32.82
C ALA A 364 -9.18 11.11 32.17
N ALA A 365 -10.44 11.49 31.94
CA ALA A 365 -10.76 12.80 31.37
C ALA A 365 -10.34 13.94 32.28
N ALA A 366 -10.65 13.83 33.58
CA ALA A 366 -10.28 14.85 34.59
C ALA A 366 -8.75 15.03 34.70
N GLU A 367 -7.99 13.94 34.60
CA GLU A 367 -6.52 14.02 34.63
C GLU A 367 -5.94 14.70 33.40
N LEU A 368 -6.50 14.42 32.21
CA LEU A 368 -6.12 15.11 30.98
C LEU A 368 -6.45 16.61 31.04
N ASP A 369 -7.58 16.98 31.63
CA ASP A 369 -7.97 18.38 31.81
C ASP A 369 -7.09 19.10 32.83
N ALA A 370 -6.55 18.40 33.82
CA ALA A 370 -5.64 18.97 34.80
C ALA A 370 -4.26 19.32 34.20
N VAL A 371 -3.84 18.66 33.10
CA VAL A 371 -2.59 18.99 32.43
C VAL A 371 -2.77 20.26 31.60
N ARG A 372 -2.15 21.35 32.00
CA ARG A 372 -2.23 22.66 31.35
C ARG A 372 -3.66 23.12 31.06
N GLU A 373 -4.62 22.84 31.97
CA GLU A 373 -6.05 23.20 31.81
C GLU A 373 -6.66 22.64 30.51
N GLY A 374 -6.26 21.40 30.09
CA GLY A 374 -6.76 20.73 28.89
C GLY A 374 -6.29 21.31 27.57
N ARG A 375 -5.30 22.26 27.58
CA ARG A 375 -4.81 22.92 26.36
C ARG A 375 -3.74 22.14 25.59
N VAL A 376 -3.38 20.95 26.04
CA VAL A 376 -2.41 20.10 25.35
C VAL A 376 -3.03 19.51 24.08
N VAL A 377 -2.59 20.00 22.92
CA VAL A 377 -3.13 19.59 21.61
C VAL A 377 -2.96 18.08 21.36
N SER A 378 -1.82 17.52 21.77
CA SER A 378 -1.54 16.08 21.57
C SER A 378 -2.44 15.14 22.36
N THR A 379 -3.24 15.61 23.31
CA THR A 379 -4.21 14.79 24.08
C THR A 379 -5.61 14.80 23.49
N ARG A 380 -5.91 15.66 22.50
CA ARG A 380 -7.26 15.79 21.92
C ARG A 380 -7.82 14.51 21.34
N TRP A 381 -6.96 13.71 20.69
CA TRP A 381 -7.38 12.40 20.16
C TRP A 381 -7.80 11.43 21.28
N MET A 382 -7.08 11.43 22.39
CA MET A 382 -7.40 10.57 23.56
C MET A 382 -8.71 11.02 24.22
N ARG A 383 -8.90 12.33 24.37
CA ARG A 383 -10.19 12.88 24.87
C ARG A 383 -11.34 12.48 23.99
N ALA A 384 -11.17 12.53 22.66
CA ALA A 384 -12.20 12.09 21.73
C ALA A 384 -12.49 10.58 21.85
N GLN A 385 -11.47 9.76 22.13
CA GLN A 385 -11.70 8.33 22.41
C GLN A 385 -12.43 8.10 23.72
N ILE A 386 -12.05 8.78 24.79
CA ILE A 386 -12.74 8.70 26.10
C ILE A 386 -14.22 9.09 25.92
N LEU A 387 -14.51 10.16 25.20
CA LEU A 387 -15.89 10.58 24.90
C LEU A 387 -16.66 9.50 24.13
N GLY A 388 -16.02 8.84 23.17
CA GLY A 388 -16.61 7.72 22.43
C GLY A 388 -16.94 6.51 23.31
N GLU A 389 -16.08 6.18 24.28
CA GLU A 389 -16.30 5.11 25.26
C GLU A 389 -17.44 5.48 26.24
N LEU A 390 -17.45 6.72 26.72
CA LEU A 390 -18.52 7.24 27.58
C LEU A 390 -19.86 7.31 26.83
N ALA A 391 -19.85 7.65 25.55
CA ALA A 391 -21.05 7.61 24.70
C ALA A 391 -21.63 6.19 24.63
N ALA A 392 -20.77 5.17 24.41
CA ALA A 392 -21.18 3.78 24.38
C ALA A 392 -21.80 3.31 25.73
N LEU A 393 -21.23 3.76 26.85
CA LEU A 393 -21.79 3.50 28.18
C LEU A 393 -23.13 4.20 28.38
N SER A 394 -23.30 5.44 27.92
CA SER A 394 -24.57 6.18 28.02
C SER A 394 -25.64 5.54 27.13
N GLU A 395 -25.26 5.08 25.92
CA GLU A 395 -26.17 4.31 25.04
C GLU A 395 -26.64 3.02 25.71
N SER A 396 -25.73 2.23 26.29
CA SER A 396 -26.07 0.98 26.97
C SER A 396 -26.94 1.17 28.21
N ALA A 397 -26.86 2.35 28.84
CA ALA A 397 -27.72 2.76 29.95
C ALA A 397 -29.06 3.37 29.50
N GLY A 398 -29.33 3.48 28.19
CA GLY A 398 -30.54 4.07 27.62
C GLY A 398 -30.56 5.61 27.59
N ASN A 399 -29.45 6.27 27.98
CA ASN A 399 -29.35 7.73 27.92
C ASN A 399 -28.85 8.18 26.53
N LEU A 400 -29.77 8.11 25.56
CA LEU A 400 -29.46 8.40 24.15
C LEU A 400 -29.05 9.86 23.88
N PRO A 401 -29.69 10.89 24.52
CA PRO A 401 -29.26 12.28 24.32
C PRO A 401 -27.82 12.55 24.78
N GLU A 402 -27.42 11.98 25.91
CA GLU A 402 -26.05 12.11 26.39
C GLU A 402 -25.05 11.40 25.47
N ALA A 403 -25.39 10.20 24.98
CA ALA A 403 -24.57 9.46 24.05
C ALA A 403 -24.30 10.26 22.76
N GLU A 404 -25.34 10.86 22.20
CA GLU A 404 -25.23 11.70 21.02
C GLU A 404 -24.39 12.95 21.24
N ALA A 405 -24.60 13.66 22.35
CA ALA A 405 -23.82 14.84 22.70
C ALA A 405 -22.33 14.52 22.80
N ARG A 406 -21.96 13.39 23.43
CA ARG A 406 -20.57 12.95 23.56
C ARG A 406 -19.94 12.55 22.21
N HIS A 407 -20.70 11.91 21.32
CA HIS A 407 -20.24 11.65 19.96
C HIS A 407 -19.98 12.96 19.19
N GLY A 408 -20.87 13.96 19.31
CA GLY A 408 -20.71 15.26 18.67
C GLY A 408 -19.47 16.02 19.18
N GLU A 409 -19.25 16.00 20.51
CA GLU A 409 -18.08 16.62 21.12
C GLU A 409 -16.76 15.95 20.65
N ALA A 410 -16.73 14.61 20.58
CA ALA A 410 -15.58 13.88 20.05
C ALA A 410 -15.25 14.26 18.60
N ILE A 411 -16.27 14.40 17.76
CA ILE A 411 -16.11 14.82 16.35
C ILE A 411 -15.53 16.24 16.29
N THR A 412 -16.10 17.19 17.06
CA THR A 412 -15.63 18.59 17.10
C THR A 412 -14.16 18.70 17.51
N LEU A 413 -13.73 17.92 18.50
CA LEU A 413 -12.32 17.88 18.91
C LEU A 413 -11.40 17.41 17.78
N LEU A 414 -11.82 16.37 17.03
CA LEU A 414 -11.04 15.80 15.94
C LEU A 414 -11.08 16.65 14.67
N GLU A 415 -12.19 17.30 14.36
CA GLU A 415 -12.27 18.25 13.23
C GLU A 415 -11.28 19.38 13.39
N THR A 416 -11.11 19.87 14.61
CA THR A 416 -10.17 20.96 14.91
C THR A 416 -8.71 20.51 14.88
N ALA A 417 -8.41 19.32 15.43
CA ALA A 417 -7.04 18.87 15.62
C ALA A 417 -6.51 18.00 14.47
N TYR A 418 -7.38 17.19 13.86
CA TYR A 418 -7.04 16.16 12.87
C TYR A 418 -8.06 16.14 11.72
N PRO A 419 -8.24 17.26 10.98
CA PRO A 419 -9.20 17.32 9.88
C PRO A 419 -8.89 16.26 8.81
N ARG A 420 -9.95 15.60 8.30
CA ARG A 420 -9.86 14.55 7.26
C ARG A 420 -8.94 13.36 7.60
N SER A 421 -8.76 13.10 8.87
CA SER A 421 -7.98 11.95 9.35
C SER A 421 -8.84 10.70 9.48
N ALA A 422 -8.20 9.53 9.50
CA ALA A 422 -8.87 8.26 9.82
C ALA A 422 -9.53 8.29 11.22
N ALA A 423 -8.92 9.01 12.18
CA ALA A 423 -9.49 9.19 13.51
C ALA A 423 -10.83 9.94 13.48
N LEU A 424 -10.93 11.03 12.70
CA LEU A 424 -12.17 11.78 12.51
C LEU A 424 -13.24 10.92 11.83
N LEU A 425 -12.91 10.25 10.74
CA LEU A 425 -13.84 9.38 10.03
C LEU A 425 -14.34 8.23 10.92
N GLY A 426 -13.47 7.69 11.77
CA GLY A 426 -13.84 6.69 12.76
C GLY A 426 -14.82 7.22 13.83
N ALA A 427 -14.66 8.46 14.29
CA ALA A 427 -15.61 9.10 15.21
C ALA A 427 -16.98 9.36 14.56
N GLN A 428 -16.99 9.85 13.32
CA GLN A 428 -18.19 10.04 12.52
C GLN A 428 -18.91 8.70 12.26
N ALA A 429 -18.20 7.64 11.99
CA ALA A 429 -18.77 6.31 11.80
C ALA A 429 -19.38 5.73 13.09
N ARG A 430 -18.79 6.03 14.27
CA ARG A 430 -19.40 5.65 15.56
C ARG A 430 -20.72 6.36 15.78
N LEU A 431 -20.81 7.65 15.44
CA LEU A 431 -22.08 8.40 15.49
C LEU A 431 -23.10 7.81 14.51
N ALA A 432 -22.70 7.52 13.27
CA ALA A 432 -23.59 6.91 12.28
C ALA A 432 -24.08 5.52 12.73
N ALA A 433 -23.21 4.70 13.33
CA ALA A 433 -23.59 3.41 13.89
C ALA A 433 -24.58 3.55 15.06
N PHE A 434 -24.39 4.54 15.92
CA PHE A 434 -25.32 4.90 16.99
C PHE A 434 -26.69 5.31 16.42
N GLN A 435 -26.72 6.19 15.41
CA GLN A 435 -27.95 6.61 14.73
C GLN A 435 -28.70 5.43 14.12
N ALA A 436 -27.97 4.50 13.47
CA ALA A 436 -28.56 3.28 12.90
C ALA A 436 -29.23 2.41 13.99
N ARG A 437 -28.52 2.16 15.09
CA ARG A 437 -29.08 1.35 16.22
C ARG A 437 -30.26 1.99 16.92
N THR A 438 -30.37 3.32 16.88
CA THR A 438 -31.48 4.09 17.47
C THR A 438 -32.64 4.35 16.49
N GLY A 439 -32.63 3.68 15.30
CA GLY A 439 -33.71 3.77 14.31
C GLY A 439 -33.62 4.98 13.37
N ARG A 440 -32.61 5.82 13.49
CA ARG A 440 -32.38 6.99 12.62
C ARG A 440 -31.55 6.60 11.38
N THR A 441 -32.08 5.62 10.64
CA THR A 441 -31.38 4.99 9.50
C THR A 441 -31.03 5.97 8.37
N ALA A 442 -31.89 6.93 8.07
CA ALA A 442 -31.68 7.94 7.04
C ALA A 442 -30.49 8.88 7.37
N GLU A 443 -30.39 9.31 8.66
CA GLU A 443 -29.29 10.14 9.13
C GLU A 443 -27.96 9.36 9.11
N ALA A 444 -27.98 8.14 9.63
CA ALA A 444 -26.85 7.23 9.60
C ALA A 444 -26.32 7.02 8.18
N ARG A 445 -27.21 6.72 7.24
CA ARG A 445 -26.88 6.52 5.83
C ARG A 445 -26.27 7.78 5.20
N THR A 446 -26.83 8.96 5.52
CA THR A 446 -26.29 10.24 5.03
C THR A 446 -24.88 10.49 5.54
N LEU A 447 -24.61 10.18 6.80
CA LEU A 447 -23.28 10.33 7.40
C LEU A 447 -22.29 9.32 6.83
N TYR A 448 -22.70 8.06 6.62
CA TYR A 448 -21.83 7.05 5.98
C TYR A 448 -21.49 7.41 4.53
N ARG A 449 -22.43 7.98 3.75
CA ARG A 449 -22.12 8.48 2.39
C ARG A 449 -21.03 9.55 2.43
N LYS A 450 -21.11 10.52 3.37
CA LYS A 450 -20.06 11.53 3.55
C LYS A 450 -18.70 10.90 3.88
N ILE A 451 -18.70 9.85 4.72
CA ILE A 451 -17.48 9.10 5.07
C ILE A 451 -16.89 8.40 3.82
N VAL A 452 -17.74 7.76 3.01
CA VAL A 452 -17.34 7.10 1.75
C VAL A 452 -16.76 8.12 0.79
N ASP A 453 -17.43 9.26 0.58
CA ASP A 453 -16.98 10.32 -0.33
C ASP A 453 -15.66 10.96 0.15
N ALA A 454 -15.49 11.17 1.45
CA ALA A 454 -14.26 11.70 2.03
C ALA A 454 -13.07 10.75 1.83
N ASN A 455 -13.27 9.43 1.99
CA ASN A 455 -12.24 8.44 1.70
C ASN A 455 -11.90 8.37 0.20
N ALA A 456 -12.91 8.45 -0.67
CA ALA A 456 -12.71 8.47 -2.11
C ALA A 456 -11.87 9.67 -2.58
N ALA A 457 -11.95 10.79 -1.88
CA ALA A 457 -11.22 12.02 -2.20
C ALA A 457 -9.74 12.02 -1.76
N GLY A 458 -9.15 10.89 -1.34
CA GLY A 458 -7.72 10.75 -1.18
C GLY A 458 -7.19 10.52 0.24
N ILE A 459 -8.01 10.02 1.16
CA ILE A 459 -7.50 9.48 2.42
C ILE A 459 -6.92 8.09 2.14
N ALA A 460 -5.68 7.85 2.55
CA ALA A 460 -5.04 6.56 2.35
C ALA A 460 -5.89 5.40 2.92
N PRO A 461 -6.03 4.27 2.20
CA PRO A 461 -6.76 3.12 2.70
C PRO A 461 -6.24 2.70 4.07
N SER A 462 -7.12 2.64 5.06
CA SER A 462 -6.78 2.21 6.41
C SER A 462 -7.31 0.80 6.67
N PRO A 463 -6.55 -0.09 7.31
CA PRO A 463 -7.05 -1.38 7.76
C PRO A 463 -8.31 -1.27 8.64
N SER A 464 -8.46 -0.16 9.38
CA SER A 464 -9.62 0.12 10.21
C SER A 464 -10.90 0.41 9.40
N LEU A 465 -10.80 0.69 8.10
CA LEU A 465 -11.96 1.02 7.28
C LEU A 465 -12.96 -0.15 7.18
N ARG A 466 -12.48 -1.40 7.16
CA ARG A 466 -13.34 -2.61 7.21
C ARG A 466 -14.16 -2.69 8.50
N LEU A 467 -13.60 -2.26 9.62
CA LEU A 467 -14.33 -2.16 10.89
C LEU A 467 -15.29 -0.95 10.90
N THR A 468 -14.83 0.17 10.38
CA THR A 468 -15.57 1.43 10.34
C THR A 468 -16.83 1.33 9.48
N LEU A 469 -16.79 0.64 8.35
CA LEU A 469 -17.90 0.49 7.41
C LEU A 469 -18.79 -0.74 7.68
N ALA A 470 -18.42 -1.65 8.58
CA ALA A 470 -19.19 -2.85 8.83
C ALA A 470 -20.66 -2.56 9.20
N PRO A 471 -21.02 -1.60 10.10
CA PRO A 471 -22.41 -1.30 10.39
C PRO A 471 -23.16 -0.69 9.18
N TYR A 472 -22.45 -0.01 8.28
CA TYR A 472 -23.05 0.52 7.06
C TYR A 472 -23.47 -0.58 6.10
N PHE A 473 -22.62 -1.60 5.91
CA PHE A 473 -22.95 -2.74 5.07
C PHE A 473 -24.13 -3.54 5.65
N ALA A 474 -24.17 -3.71 6.97
CA ALA A 474 -25.29 -4.35 7.65
C ALA A 474 -26.59 -3.57 7.44
N LEU A 475 -26.55 -2.24 7.52
CA LEU A 475 -27.69 -1.35 7.29
C LEU A 475 -28.20 -1.49 5.85
N LEU A 476 -27.29 -1.43 4.86
CA LEU A 476 -27.65 -1.55 3.44
C LEU A 476 -28.23 -2.94 3.11
N ALA A 477 -27.67 -4.01 3.69
CA ALA A 477 -28.16 -5.37 3.48
C ALA A 477 -29.54 -5.63 4.09
N ALA A 478 -29.94 -4.84 5.09
CA ALA A 478 -31.28 -4.94 5.69
C ALA A 478 -32.35 -4.19 4.87
N GLU A 479 -31.95 -3.22 4.02
CA GLU A 479 -32.91 -2.43 3.24
C GLU A 479 -33.33 -3.13 1.93
N ASP A 480 -32.45 -3.97 1.35
CA ASP A 480 -32.58 -4.58 0.02
C ASP A 480 -32.95 -3.57 -1.09
N GLY A 481 -32.59 -3.86 -2.33
CA GLY A 481 -32.94 -3.05 -3.49
C GLY A 481 -31.77 -2.34 -4.17
N ALA A 482 -32.02 -1.86 -5.41
CA ALA A 482 -31.01 -1.29 -6.30
C ALA A 482 -30.25 -0.07 -5.72
N PRO A 483 -30.88 0.87 -4.99
CA PRO A 483 -30.15 1.98 -4.38
C PRO A 483 -29.17 1.54 -3.29
N ALA A 484 -29.55 0.57 -2.45
CA ALA A 484 -28.68 0.02 -1.43
C ALA A 484 -27.51 -0.77 -2.07
N ALA A 485 -27.78 -1.51 -3.14
CA ALA A 485 -26.75 -2.21 -3.91
C ALA A 485 -25.73 -1.23 -4.53
N ALA A 486 -26.17 -0.10 -5.06
CA ALA A 486 -25.30 0.93 -5.62
C ALA A 486 -24.39 1.55 -4.56
N GLU A 487 -24.92 1.86 -3.39
CA GLU A 487 -24.13 2.40 -2.28
C GLU A 487 -23.12 1.39 -1.73
N MET A 488 -23.55 0.13 -1.54
CA MET A 488 -22.65 -0.94 -1.12
C MET A 488 -21.55 -1.19 -2.15
N PHE A 489 -21.89 -1.18 -3.43
CA PHE A 489 -20.91 -1.32 -4.51
C PHE A 489 -19.87 -0.20 -4.45
N LYS A 490 -20.28 1.06 -4.30
CA LYS A 490 -19.39 2.21 -4.17
C LYS A 490 -18.49 2.09 -2.93
N ALA A 491 -19.08 1.82 -1.77
CA ALA A 491 -18.34 1.66 -0.51
C ALA A 491 -17.36 0.48 -0.54
N SER A 492 -17.73 -0.62 -1.17
CA SER A 492 -16.90 -1.83 -1.26
C SER A 492 -15.58 -1.62 -2.02
N GLN A 493 -15.52 -0.65 -2.92
CA GLN A 493 -14.31 -0.34 -3.67
C GLN A 493 -13.24 0.36 -2.82
N LEU A 494 -13.63 0.93 -1.67
CA LEU A 494 -12.68 1.49 -0.68
C LEU A 494 -12.01 0.40 0.16
N LEU A 495 -12.56 -0.81 0.21
CA LEU A 495 -12.05 -1.94 0.97
C LEU A 495 -10.88 -2.58 0.21
N VAL A 496 -9.77 -1.88 0.14
CA VAL A 496 -8.57 -2.39 -0.54
C VAL A 496 -8.12 -3.67 0.14
N ARG A 497 -7.92 -4.72 -0.67
CA ARG A 497 -7.34 -5.96 -0.20
C ARG A 497 -5.89 -5.72 0.23
N PRO A 498 -5.41 -6.32 1.32
CA PRO A 498 -4.04 -6.07 1.80
C PRO A 498 -2.97 -6.25 0.72
N GLY A 499 -3.03 -7.33 -0.06
CA GLY A 499 -2.09 -7.56 -1.16
C GLY A 499 -2.14 -6.53 -2.28
N VAL A 500 -3.32 -6.04 -2.58
CA VAL A 500 -3.50 -4.95 -3.55
C VAL A 500 -2.81 -3.68 -3.08
N ALA A 501 -2.92 -3.34 -1.80
CA ALA A 501 -2.24 -2.18 -1.23
C ALA A 501 -0.72 -2.29 -1.38
N GLN A 502 -0.14 -3.46 -1.08
CA GLN A 502 1.30 -3.70 -1.24
C GLN A 502 1.72 -3.64 -2.70
N THR A 503 0.99 -4.28 -3.61
CA THR A 503 1.25 -4.23 -5.05
C THR A 503 1.13 -2.80 -5.57
N GLN A 504 0.12 -2.05 -5.15
CA GLN A 504 -0.04 -0.65 -5.51
C GLN A 504 1.12 0.20 -5.00
N ALA A 505 1.60 -0.04 -3.78
CA ALA A 505 2.76 0.67 -3.22
C ALA A 505 4.03 0.40 -4.04
N VAL A 506 4.26 -0.84 -4.47
CA VAL A 506 5.41 -1.17 -5.31
C VAL A 506 5.27 -0.61 -6.73
N LEU A 507 4.10 -0.73 -7.35
CA LEU A 507 3.85 -0.11 -8.67
C LEU A 507 3.96 1.42 -8.60
N ALA A 508 3.50 2.05 -7.52
CA ALA A 508 3.67 3.47 -7.27
C ALA A 508 5.15 3.84 -7.11
N ARG A 509 5.94 2.97 -6.48
CA ARG A 509 7.40 3.13 -6.35
C ARG A 509 8.07 3.09 -7.72
N GLU A 510 7.78 2.10 -8.54
CA GLU A 510 8.34 1.96 -9.90
C GLU A 510 7.93 3.15 -10.79
N LEU A 511 6.66 3.55 -10.78
CA LEU A 511 6.21 4.75 -11.49
C LEU A 511 6.92 6.01 -11.04
N SER A 512 7.17 6.16 -9.73
CA SER A 512 7.87 7.33 -9.23
C SER A 512 9.38 7.31 -9.50
N GLY A 513 9.97 6.13 -9.66
CA GLY A 513 11.38 5.94 -10.03
C GLY A 513 11.69 6.20 -11.50
N GLY A 514 10.68 6.13 -12.36
CA GLY A 514 10.81 6.36 -13.80
C GLY A 514 11.24 7.79 -14.17
N SER A 515 11.80 7.94 -15.37
CA SER A 515 12.22 9.23 -15.93
C SER A 515 11.23 9.80 -16.94
N ASP A 516 10.16 9.09 -17.25
CA ASP A 516 9.14 9.48 -18.22
C ASP A 516 8.17 10.55 -17.69
N GLU A 517 7.30 11.05 -18.57
CA GLU A 517 6.33 12.09 -18.21
C GLU A 517 5.30 11.59 -17.18
N ALA A 518 4.87 10.34 -17.29
CA ALA A 518 3.93 9.75 -16.33
C ALA A 518 4.52 9.70 -14.92
N ALA A 519 5.78 9.28 -14.79
CA ALA A 519 6.51 9.25 -13.52
C ALA A 519 6.64 10.66 -12.91
N ARG A 520 6.94 11.65 -13.75
CA ARG A 520 7.02 13.06 -13.33
C ARG A 520 5.68 13.58 -12.80
N LEU A 521 4.60 13.36 -13.57
CA LEU A 521 3.24 13.77 -13.17
C LEU A 521 2.78 13.04 -11.91
N PHE A 522 3.13 11.76 -11.77
CA PHE A 522 2.80 10.99 -10.58
C PHE A 522 3.48 11.56 -9.32
N ARG A 523 4.79 11.83 -9.39
CA ARG A 523 5.52 12.50 -8.30
C ARG A 523 4.91 13.85 -7.95
N GLN A 524 4.55 14.65 -8.95
CA GLN A 524 3.88 15.94 -8.75
C GLN A 524 2.53 15.76 -8.04
N SER A 525 1.72 14.76 -8.43
CA SER A 525 0.43 14.46 -7.80
C SER A 525 0.60 14.09 -6.32
N VAL A 526 1.57 13.24 -6.01
CA VAL A 526 1.88 12.84 -4.63
C VAL A 526 2.30 14.04 -3.78
N ASN A 527 3.16 14.90 -4.30
CA ASN A 527 3.65 16.08 -3.59
C ASN A 527 2.54 17.13 -3.37
N LEU A 528 1.69 17.35 -4.37
CA LEU A 528 0.51 18.23 -4.24
C LEU A 528 -0.44 17.71 -3.16
N GLY A 529 -0.71 16.40 -3.12
CA GLY A 529 -1.56 15.82 -2.08
C GLY A 529 -1.05 16.10 -0.67
N ARG A 530 0.27 16.03 -0.48
CA ARG A 530 0.91 16.30 0.82
C ARG A 530 0.92 17.78 1.19
N GLU A 531 1.15 18.66 0.23
CA GLU A 531 1.09 20.11 0.47
C GLU A 531 -0.36 20.53 0.82
N ILE A 532 -1.34 19.97 0.13
CA ILE A 532 -2.76 20.15 0.43
C ILE A 532 -3.05 19.74 1.87
N GLU A 533 -2.60 18.56 2.28
CA GLU A 533 -2.85 18.03 3.63
C GLU A 533 -2.22 18.91 4.72
N ARG A 534 -0.98 19.32 4.50
CA ARG A 534 -0.27 20.24 5.41
C ARG A 534 -1.01 21.56 5.54
N LEU A 535 -1.41 22.16 4.42
CA LEU A 535 -2.09 23.44 4.41
C LEU A 535 -3.50 23.38 4.99
N ARG A 536 -4.18 22.25 4.89
CA ARG A 536 -5.46 21.99 5.56
C ARG A 536 -5.32 22.01 7.08
N VAL A 537 -4.30 21.34 7.61
CA VAL A 537 -4.00 21.34 9.05
C VAL A 537 -3.67 22.76 9.52
N GLU A 538 -2.85 23.49 8.77
CA GLU A 538 -2.51 24.88 9.06
C GLU A 538 -3.74 25.80 9.03
N THR A 539 -4.59 25.67 8.00
CA THR A 539 -5.84 26.44 7.87
C THR A 539 -6.80 26.16 9.03
N ALA A 540 -6.95 24.88 9.41
CA ALA A 540 -7.76 24.52 10.56
C ALA A 540 -7.21 25.10 11.86
N ARG A 541 -5.89 25.11 12.04
CA ARG A 541 -5.23 25.72 13.20
C ARG A 541 -5.43 27.25 13.23
N LEU A 542 -5.29 27.92 12.10
CA LEU A 542 -5.50 29.38 11.98
C LEU A 542 -6.96 29.78 12.21
N ALA A 543 -7.90 28.90 11.84
CA ALA A 543 -9.34 29.14 12.00
C ALA A 543 -9.87 28.74 13.41
N ALA A 544 -9.10 27.95 14.17
CA ALA A 544 -9.53 27.53 15.52
C ALA A 544 -9.59 28.73 16.47
N PRO A 545 -10.68 28.96 17.18
CA PRO A 545 -10.77 30.01 18.18
C PRO A 545 -9.84 29.67 19.36
N ASP A 546 -8.73 30.37 19.47
CA ASP A 546 -7.92 30.37 20.68
C ASP A 546 -8.39 31.51 21.57
N THR A 547 -8.66 31.23 22.86
CA THR A 547 -9.10 32.24 23.83
C THR A 547 -8.08 33.33 24.09
N ALA A 548 -6.83 33.12 23.66
CA ALA A 548 -5.73 34.06 23.86
C ALA A 548 -5.40 34.91 22.64
N THR A 549 -5.73 34.47 21.42
CA THR A 549 -5.42 35.21 20.18
C THR A 549 -6.58 35.05 19.20
N PRO A 550 -7.28 36.14 18.83
CA PRO A 550 -8.31 36.07 17.80
C PRO A 550 -7.70 35.54 16.47
N ALA A 551 -8.45 34.67 15.80
CA ALA A 551 -8.08 34.25 14.45
C ALA A 551 -7.88 35.47 13.56
N ASP A 552 -6.76 35.54 12.84
CA ASP A 552 -6.56 36.56 11.81
C ASP A 552 -7.36 36.17 10.55
N PRO A 553 -8.47 36.86 10.24
CA PRO A 553 -9.31 36.53 9.11
C PRO A 553 -8.57 36.62 7.77
N ALA A 554 -7.56 37.48 7.66
CA ALA A 554 -6.77 37.66 6.45
C ALA A 554 -5.85 36.45 6.25
N ALA A 555 -5.15 36.00 7.29
CA ALA A 555 -4.31 34.79 7.23
C ALA A 555 -5.13 33.52 6.91
N VAL A 556 -6.34 33.39 7.48
CA VAL A 556 -7.25 32.27 7.18
C VAL A 556 -7.72 32.33 5.73
N ALA A 557 -8.07 33.51 5.22
CA ALA A 557 -8.51 33.68 3.83
C ALA A 557 -7.37 33.37 2.84
N GLU A 558 -6.16 33.83 3.11
CA GLU A 558 -4.97 33.53 2.29
C GLU A 558 -4.68 32.01 2.27
N ALA A 559 -4.68 31.35 3.42
CA ALA A 559 -4.48 29.90 3.51
C ALA A 559 -5.55 29.12 2.74
N ARG A 560 -6.82 29.53 2.81
CA ARG A 560 -7.93 28.94 2.04
C ARG A 560 -7.77 29.13 0.54
N ALA A 561 -7.40 30.33 0.09
CA ALA A 561 -7.15 30.61 -1.32
C ALA A 561 -6.00 29.75 -1.87
N ARG A 562 -4.91 29.63 -1.10
CA ARG A 562 -3.79 28.77 -1.46
C ARG A 562 -4.19 27.28 -1.51
N LEU A 563 -4.98 26.81 -0.56
CA LEU A 563 -5.52 25.44 -0.55
C LEU A 563 -6.34 25.17 -1.81
N GLN A 564 -7.24 26.05 -2.16
CA GLN A 564 -8.05 25.93 -3.38
C GLN A 564 -7.21 25.88 -4.65
N GLN A 565 -6.14 26.68 -4.73
CA GLN A 565 -5.21 26.65 -5.86
C GLN A 565 -4.50 25.31 -5.98
N LEU A 566 -4.03 24.73 -4.87
CA LEU A 566 -3.35 23.43 -4.86
C LEU A 566 -4.31 22.30 -5.23
N GLU A 567 -5.56 22.33 -4.74
CA GLU A 567 -6.60 21.36 -5.10
C GLU A 567 -6.91 21.40 -6.60
N GLN A 568 -6.99 22.58 -7.21
CA GLN A 568 -7.15 22.71 -8.66
C GLN A 568 -5.95 22.14 -9.43
N GLN A 569 -4.73 22.38 -8.98
CA GLN A 569 -3.52 21.81 -9.57
C GLN A 569 -3.52 20.28 -9.46
N GLN A 570 -3.97 19.73 -8.33
CA GLN A 570 -4.10 18.30 -8.11
C GLN A 570 -5.06 17.66 -9.11
N VAL A 571 -6.25 18.24 -9.27
CA VAL A 571 -7.25 17.78 -10.26
C VAL A 571 -6.69 17.79 -11.68
N ALA A 572 -6.02 18.89 -12.08
CA ALA A 572 -5.42 19.01 -13.40
C ALA A 572 -4.28 17.99 -13.62
N THR A 573 -3.47 17.72 -12.60
CA THR A 573 -2.40 16.73 -12.67
C THR A 573 -2.95 15.31 -12.77
N GLN A 574 -3.98 14.98 -11.99
CA GLN A 574 -4.67 13.68 -12.05
C GLN A 574 -5.36 13.45 -13.40
N ALA A 575 -5.96 14.50 -14.00
CA ALA A 575 -6.55 14.41 -15.34
C ALA A 575 -5.49 14.04 -16.40
N LYS A 576 -4.31 14.65 -16.36
CA LYS A 576 -3.20 14.30 -17.26
C LYS A 576 -2.68 12.88 -17.01
N LEU A 577 -2.60 12.45 -15.76
CA LEU A 577 -2.18 11.09 -15.42
C LEU A 577 -3.15 10.02 -15.94
N ALA A 578 -4.44 10.33 -16.03
CA ALA A 578 -5.45 9.40 -16.55
C ALA A 578 -5.22 9.02 -18.03
N ASP A 579 -4.45 9.81 -18.78
CA ASP A 579 -4.08 9.50 -20.17
C ASP A 579 -3.04 8.36 -20.26
N PHE A 580 -2.34 8.06 -19.16
CA PHE A 580 -1.31 7.02 -19.13
C PHE A 580 -1.88 5.69 -18.64
N PRO A 581 -1.82 4.59 -19.44
CA PRO A 581 -2.37 3.28 -19.06
C PRO A 581 -1.81 2.74 -17.74
N ARG A 582 -0.51 2.91 -17.52
CA ARG A 582 0.18 2.47 -16.30
C ARG A 582 -0.39 3.13 -15.03
N TYR A 583 -0.74 4.39 -15.09
CA TYR A 583 -1.34 5.10 -13.96
C TYR A 583 -2.79 4.68 -13.70
N ARG A 584 -3.55 4.31 -14.72
CA ARG A 584 -4.96 3.89 -14.56
C ARG A 584 -5.11 2.71 -13.60
N VAL A 585 -4.12 1.82 -13.54
CA VAL A 585 -4.08 0.69 -12.59
C VAL A 585 -3.98 1.17 -11.13
N LEU A 586 -3.37 2.33 -10.89
CA LEU A 586 -3.16 2.91 -9.56
C LEU A 586 -4.18 3.98 -9.18
N SER A 587 -4.98 4.46 -10.12
CA SER A 587 -5.88 5.58 -9.88
C SER A 587 -6.97 5.20 -8.86
N PRO A 588 -7.16 5.99 -7.78
CA PRO A 588 -8.10 5.67 -6.71
C PRO A 588 -9.57 6.00 -7.02
N GLY A 589 -9.92 6.30 -8.27
CA GLY A 589 -11.29 6.67 -8.62
C GLY A 589 -12.30 5.56 -8.36
N LEU A 590 -13.40 5.87 -7.68
CA LEU A 590 -14.55 4.98 -7.52
C LEU A 590 -15.38 4.95 -8.81
N MET A 591 -15.96 3.80 -9.08
CA MET A 591 -16.86 3.58 -10.20
C MET A 591 -18.30 3.47 -9.67
N GLU A 592 -19.25 4.10 -10.35
CA GLU A 592 -20.66 3.95 -10.03
C GLU A 592 -21.20 2.60 -10.57
N LEU A 593 -22.18 2.00 -9.90
CA LEU A 593 -22.77 0.72 -10.31
C LEU A 593 -23.33 0.76 -11.74
N ALA A 594 -23.92 1.87 -12.15
CA ALA A 594 -24.43 2.06 -13.49
C ALA A 594 -23.34 1.96 -14.59
N GLU A 595 -22.11 2.41 -14.30
CA GLU A 595 -21.00 2.27 -15.23
C GLU A 595 -20.56 0.80 -15.39
N LEU A 596 -20.63 0.01 -14.31
CA LEU A 596 -20.39 -1.43 -14.38
C LEU A 596 -21.47 -2.11 -15.23
N GLN A 597 -22.74 -1.80 -14.97
CA GLN A 597 -23.86 -2.37 -15.70
C GLN A 597 -23.77 -2.10 -17.20
N GLN A 598 -23.32 -0.90 -17.60
CA GLN A 598 -23.06 -0.56 -19.01
C GLN A 598 -21.91 -1.35 -19.64
N ALA A 599 -20.98 -1.86 -18.83
CA ALA A 599 -19.88 -2.69 -19.31
C ALA A 599 -20.25 -4.17 -19.46
N LEU A 600 -21.36 -4.61 -18.86
CA LEU A 600 -21.85 -5.98 -18.94
C LEU A 600 -22.64 -6.23 -20.22
N ARG A 601 -22.48 -7.41 -20.79
CA ARG A 601 -23.20 -7.89 -21.96
C ARG A 601 -24.43 -8.73 -21.54
N PRO A 602 -25.42 -8.92 -22.42
CA PRO A 602 -26.52 -9.84 -22.14
C PRO A 602 -26.02 -11.24 -21.77
N GLY A 603 -26.55 -11.81 -20.70
CA GLY A 603 -26.13 -13.12 -20.17
C GLY A 603 -24.86 -13.08 -19.32
N GLU A 604 -24.32 -11.89 -19.03
CA GLU A 604 -23.23 -11.70 -18.07
C GLU A 604 -23.74 -11.22 -16.72
N ALA A 605 -23.10 -11.64 -15.65
CA ALA A 605 -23.28 -11.10 -14.31
C ALA A 605 -21.93 -10.87 -13.64
N TYR A 606 -21.86 -9.80 -12.86
CA TYR A 606 -20.72 -9.43 -12.04
C TYR A 606 -21.05 -9.72 -10.57
N TYR A 607 -20.30 -10.64 -9.96
CA TYR A 607 -20.41 -10.97 -8.55
C TYR A 607 -19.25 -10.33 -7.79
N LYS A 608 -19.57 -9.42 -6.89
CA LYS A 608 -18.58 -8.77 -6.02
C LYS A 608 -18.77 -9.20 -4.59
N MET A 609 -17.71 -9.67 -3.99
CA MET A 609 -17.67 -10.02 -2.57
C MET A 609 -16.98 -8.91 -1.76
N ALA A 610 -17.43 -8.70 -0.53
CA ALA A 610 -16.82 -7.80 0.44
C ALA A 610 -16.82 -8.47 1.82
N VAL A 611 -15.62 -8.67 2.38
CA VAL A 611 -15.43 -9.25 3.71
C VAL A 611 -15.08 -8.13 4.68
N LEU A 612 -15.92 -7.95 5.71
CA LEU A 612 -15.76 -6.98 6.78
C LEU A 612 -15.51 -7.70 8.12
N ALA A 613 -15.35 -6.93 9.19
CA ALA A 613 -15.05 -7.51 10.50
C ALA A 613 -16.20 -8.36 11.08
N ASP A 614 -17.46 -7.99 10.79
CA ASP A 614 -18.68 -8.58 11.34
C ASP A 614 -19.40 -9.54 10.38
N GLY A 615 -18.97 -9.64 9.13
CA GLY A 615 -19.62 -10.46 8.13
C GLY A 615 -19.05 -10.35 6.74
N ALA A 616 -19.58 -11.17 5.85
CA ALA A 616 -19.29 -11.11 4.43
C ALA A 616 -20.58 -10.73 3.67
N TYR A 617 -20.41 -9.99 2.58
CA TYR A 617 -21.52 -9.47 1.79
C TYR A 617 -21.24 -9.72 0.31
N ALA A 618 -22.31 -9.91 -0.44
CA ALA A 618 -22.25 -10.12 -1.88
C ALA A 618 -23.14 -9.11 -2.62
N ILE A 619 -22.69 -8.72 -3.79
CA ILE A 619 -23.45 -7.93 -4.78
C ILE A 619 -23.40 -8.70 -6.08
N LEU A 620 -24.56 -9.01 -6.66
CA LEU A 620 -24.68 -9.54 -8.02
C LEU A 620 -25.30 -8.47 -8.90
N ALA A 621 -24.59 -8.05 -9.93
CA ALA A 621 -25.07 -7.08 -10.91
C ALA A 621 -25.13 -7.71 -12.30
N THR A 622 -26.25 -7.53 -12.99
CA THR A 622 -26.41 -7.75 -14.43
C THR A 622 -26.47 -6.40 -15.16
N ALA A 623 -26.60 -6.39 -16.46
CA ALA A 623 -26.79 -5.15 -17.20
C ALA A 623 -28.05 -4.36 -16.75
N GLU A 624 -29.04 -5.04 -16.18
CA GLU A 624 -30.36 -4.47 -15.88
C GLU A 624 -30.66 -4.43 -14.38
N THR A 625 -30.16 -5.38 -13.61
CA THR A 625 -30.50 -5.57 -12.19
C THR A 625 -29.28 -5.58 -11.30
N ALA A 626 -29.49 -5.29 -10.03
CA ALA A 626 -28.49 -5.51 -8.99
C ALA A 626 -29.17 -5.94 -7.69
N ARG A 627 -28.61 -6.96 -7.06
CA ARG A 627 -29.02 -7.48 -5.74
C ARG A 627 -27.84 -7.49 -4.80
N LEU A 628 -28.13 -7.40 -3.54
CA LEU A 628 -27.16 -7.53 -2.47
C LEU A 628 -27.70 -8.45 -1.38
N TRP A 629 -26.80 -9.13 -0.67
CA TRP A 629 -27.15 -9.92 0.51
C TRP A 629 -25.97 -10.09 1.45
N ARG A 630 -26.30 -10.39 2.68
CA ARG A 630 -25.29 -10.86 3.66
C ARG A 630 -25.09 -12.36 3.47
N ILE A 631 -23.84 -12.78 3.34
CA ILE A 631 -23.47 -14.21 3.29
C ILE A 631 -23.66 -14.79 4.70
N GLY A 632 -24.28 -15.96 4.78
CA GLY A 632 -24.65 -16.58 6.06
C GLY A 632 -23.45 -17.01 6.90
N ALA A 633 -22.35 -17.42 6.24
CA ALA A 633 -21.14 -17.82 6.93
C ALA A 633 -20.33 -16.60 7.41
N SER A 634 -19.75 -16.69 8.61
CA SER A 634 -18.81 -15.71 9.11
C SER A 634 -17.49 -15.75 8.32
N PRO A 635 -16.69 -14.68 8.31
CA PRO A 635 -15.37 -14.69 7.66
C PRO A 635 -14.48 -15.85 8.11
N ALA A 636 -14.47 -16.17 9.41
CA ALA A 636 -13.70 -17.28 9.95
C ALA A 636 -14.27 -18.67 9.53
N ALA A 637 -15.58 -18.78 9.35
CA ALA A 637 -16.21 -20.00 8.83
C ALA A 637 -15.86 -20.20 7.36
N LEU A 638 -15.91 -19.15 6.54
CA LEU A 638 -15.48 -19.19 5.13
C LEU A 638 -14.01 -19.59 5.01
N GLU A 639 -13.13 -19.08 5.87
CA GLU A 639 -11.72 -19.45 5.89
C GLU A 639 -11.55 -20.96 6.15
N LYS A 640 -12.22 -21.49 7.17
CA LYS A 640 -12.18 -22.92 7.48
C LYS A 640 -12.73 -23.80 6.36
N GLN A 641 -13.82 -23.37 5.71
CA GLN A 641 -14.42 -24.11 4.59
C GLN A 641 -13.47 -24.14 3.38
N VAL A 642 -12.87 -23.02 3.04
CA VAL A 642 -11.91 -22.94 1.93
C VAL A 642 -10.65 -23.77 2.24
N ASP A 643 -10.12 -23.70 3.46
CA ASP A 643 -8.95 -24.50 3.86
C ASP A 643 -9.25 -26.00 3.79
N ALA A 644 -10.42 -26.42 4.25
CA ALA A 644 -10.85 -27.81 4.20
C ALA A 644 -10.99 -28.30 2.74
N LEU A 645 -11.59 -27.51 1.84
CA LEU A 645 -11.68 -27.86 0.41
C LEU A 645 -10.29 -27.95 -0.23
N ARG A 646 -9.42 -26.97 0.02
CA ARG A 646 -8.06 -26.97 -0.52
C ARG A 646 -7.24 -28.16 -0.05
N ALA A 647 -7.41 -28.58 1.20
CA ALA A 647 -6.74 -29.75 1.76
C ALA A 647 -7.15 -31.07 1.05
N THR A 648 -8.33 -31.12 0.41
CA THR A 648 -8.73 -32.27 -0.40
C THR A 648 -8.22 -32.20 -1.83
N ILE A 649 -7.87 -31.00 -2.33
CA ILE A 649 -7.35 -30.83 -3.69
C ILE A 649 -5.88 -31.19 -3.77
N SER A 650 -5.03 -30.61 -2.92
CA SER A 650 -3.60 -30.88 -2.92
C SER A 650 -2.95 -30.52 -1.58
N VAL A 651 -2.18 -31.44 -1.04
CA VAL A 651 -1.31 -31.23 0.13
C VAL A 651 0.09 -31.65 -0.26
N GLU A 652 1.08 -30.81 -0.01
CA GLU A 652 2.48 -31.16 -0.19
C GLU A 652 3.03 -31.75 1.12
N GLU A 653 3.46 -33.00 1.07
CA GLU A 653 4.09 -33.72 2.16
C GLU A 653 5.38 -34.35 1.68
N GLU A 654 6.50 -34.02 2.31
CA GLU A 654 7.85 -34.51 1.95
C GLU A 654 8.21 -34.33 0.46
N GLY A 655 7.77 -33.24 -0.17
CA GLY A 655 8.02 -32.96 -1.59
C GLY A 655 7.14 -33.76 -2.56
N ARG A 656 6.09 -34.43 -2.07
CA ARG A 656 5.07 -35.10 -2.87
C ARG A 656 3.75 -34.35 -2.75
N ILE A 657 3.04 -34.26 -3.87
CA ILE A 657 1.68 -33.75 -3.86
C ILE A 657 0.72 -34.92 -3.64
N LEU A 658 -0.06 -34.83 -2.57
CA LEU A 658 -1.10 -35.79 -2.24
C LEU A 658 -2.47 -35.18 -2.54
N THR A 659 -3.36 -35.95 -3.14
CA THR A 659 -4.76 -35.62 -3.36
C THR A 659 -5.65 -36.50 -2.50
N PHE A 660 -6.78 -35.96 -2.05
CA PHE A 660 -7.78 -36.71 -1.27
C PHE A 660 -9.15 -36.60 -1.96
N PRO A 661 -10.08 -37.54 -1.72
CA PRO A 661 -11.42 -37.41 -2.28
C PRO A 661 -12.03 -36.04 -1.94
N PHE A 662 -12.43 -35.29 -2.97
CA PHE A 662 -12.93 -33.95 -2.83
C PHE A 662 -14.28 -33.89 -2.08
N ASP A 663 -14.43 -32.96 -1.13
CA ASP A 663 -15.66 -32.85 -0.34
C ASP A 663 -16.75 -32.08 -1.09
N LEU A 664 -17.51 -32.81 -1.94
CA LEU A 664 -18.64 -32.26 -2.70
C LEU A 664 -19.72 -31.65 -1.82
N ALA A 665 -19.93 -32.17 -0.62
CA ALA A 665 -20.97 -31.66 0.26
C ALA A 665 -20.58 -30.31 0.85
N LEU A 666 -19.30 -30.11 1.14
CA LEU A 666 -18.77 -28.85 1.56
C LEU A 666 -18.79 -27.82 0.42
N ALA A 667 -18.41 -28.22 -0.79
CA ALA A 667 -18.45 -27.38 -1.98
C ALA A 667 -19.88 -26.93 -2.33
N HIS A 668 -20.88 -27.83 -2.14
CA HIS A 668 -22.29 -27.47 -2.31
C HIS A 668 -22.79 -26.51 -1.24
N ARG A 669 -22.47 -26.71 0.03
CA ARG A 669 -22.81 -25.76 1.09
C ARG A 669 -22.21 -24.39 0.82
N LEU A 670 -20.96 -24.32 0.39
CA LEU A 670 -20.31 -23.05 0.05
C LEU A 670 -21.00 -22.38 -1.15
N TYR A 671 -21.45 -23.15 -2.16
CA TYR A 671 -22.27 -22.64 -3.26
C TYR A 671 -23.57 -22.00 -2.74
N ASP A 672 -24.31 -22.70 -1.88
CA ASP A 672 -25.56 -22.20 -1.32
C ASP A 672 -25.35 -20.91 -0.51
N GLU A 673 -24.30 -20.84 0.29
CA GLU A 673 -23.95 -19.65 1.08
C GLU A 673 -23.58 -18.44 0.22
N LEU A 674 -22.81 -18.65 -0.85
CA LEU A 674 -22.33 -17.58 -1.72
C LEU A 674 -23.36 -17.14 -2.76
N LEU A 675 -24.02 -18.06 -3.42
CA LEU A 675 -24.79 -17.85 -4.64
C LEU A 675 -26.26 -18.27 -4.53
N GLY A 676 -26.63 -19.05 -3.49
CA GLY A 676 -27.99 -19.53 -3.30
C GLY A 676 -29.05 -18.42 -3.32
N PRO A 677 -28.84 -17.27 -2.66
CA PRO A 677 -29.80 -16.15 -2.69
C PRO A 677 -30.07 -15.60 -4.08
N ALA A 678 -29.18 -15.78 -5.03
CA ALA A 678 -29.27 -15.29 -6.41
C ALA A 678 -29.64 -16.42 -7.42
N GLY A 679 -30.23 -17.53 -6.97
CA GLY A 679 -30.46 -18.71 -7.80
C GLY A 679 -31.23 -18.43 -9.08
N ALA A 680 -32.31 -17.65 -9.01
CA ALA A 680 -33.16 -17.32 -10.15
C ALA A 680 -32.43 -16.45 -11.21
N GLU A 681 -31.65 -15.47 -10.75
CA GLU A 681 -30.88 -14.61 -11.65
C GLU A 681 -29.73 -15.39 -12.31
N LEU A 682 -29.12 -16.35 -11.58
CA LEU A 682 -28.04 -17.16 -12.09
C LEU A 682 -28.47 -18.12 -13.22
N GLU A 683 -29.74 -18.53 -13.29
CA GLU A 683 -30.22 -19.39 -14.36
C GLU A 683 -30.02 -18.79 -15.77
N ALA A 684 -30.16 -17.48 -15.90
CA ALA A 684 -29.95 -16.73 -17.14
C ALA A 684 -28.48 -16.41 -17.44
N VAL A 685 -27.58 -16.56 -16.43
CA VAL A 685 -26.18 -16.17 -16.55
C VAL A 685 -25.38 -17.27 -17.27
N ARG A 686 -24.74 -16.87 -18.36
CA ARG A 686 -23.83 -17.72 -19.16
C ARG A 686 -22.37 -17.44 -18.83
N HIS A 687 -22.06 -16.23 -18.39
CA HIS A 687 -20.72 -15.83 -17.97
C HIS A 687 -20.80 -15.09 -16.63
N LEU A 688 -20.16 -15.63 -15.62
CA LEU A 688 -20.05 -15.03 -14.28
C LEU A 688 -18.66 -14.43 -14.11
N ILE A 689 -18.61 -13.12 -13.93
CA ILE A 689 -17.40 -12.37 -13.59
C ILE A 689 -17.35 -12.29 -12.07
N PHE A 690 -16.37 -12.96 -11.46
CA PHE A 690 -16.26 -13.12 -10.02
C PHE A 690 -15.17 -12.22 -9.45
N GLU A 691 -15.52 -11.29 -8.55
CA GLU A 691 -14.57 -10.47 -7.78
C GLU A 691 -14.54 -11.00 -6.34
N PRO A 692 -13.62 -11.93 -6.00
CA PRO A 692 -13.51 -12.54 -4.67
C PRO A 692 -12.93 -11.55 -3.65
N ASP A 693 -13.20 -11.83 -2.36
CA ASP A 693 -12.52 -11.19 -1.22
C ASP A 693 -12.28 -12.24 -0.11
N GLY A 694 -11.33 -11.97 0.79
CA GLY A 694 -10.98 -12.87 1.90
C GLY A 694 -10.51 -14.23 1.42
N ALA A 695 -11.00 -15.30 2.07
CA ALA A 695 -10.57 -16.67 1.78
C ALA A 695 -10.86 -17.13 0.33
N LEU A 696 -11.89 -16.56 -0.31
CA LEU A 696 -12.29 -16.94 -1.68
C LEU A 696 -11.26 -16.49 -2.75
N LEU A 697 -10.28 -15.68 -2.40
CA LEU A 697 -9.12 -15.41 -3.26
C LEU A 697 -8.30 -16.67 -3.56
N ARG A 698 -8.36 -17.69 -2.68
CA ARG A 698 -7.60 -18.94 -2.77
C ARG A 698 -8.36 -20.08 -3.43
N LEU A 699 -9.63 -19.89 -3.76
CA LEU A 699 -10.49 -20.96 -4.28
C LEU A 699 -11.20 -20.48 -5.56
N PRO A 700 -10.91 -21.08 -6.72
CA PRO A 700 -11.62 -20.74 -7.93
C PRO A 700 -13.09 -21.17 -7.85
N PRO A 701 -14.05 -20.35 -8.32
CA PRO A 701 -15.47 -20.66 -8.18
C PRO A 701 -15.97 -21.80 -9.07
N ASN A 702 -15.21 -22.23 -10.09
CA ASN A 702 -15.59 -23.27 -11.03
C ASN A 702 -15.84 -24.65 -10.37
N LEU A 703 -15.21 -24.90 -9.20
CA LEU A 703 -15.34 -26.16 -8.44
C LEU A 703 -16.51 -26.18 -7.43
N LEU A 704 -17.31 -25.10 -7.35
CA LEU A 704 -18.51 -25.09 -6.53
C LEU A 704 -19.56 -26.03 -7.13
N VAL A 705 -20.32 -26.74 -6.28
CA VAL A 705 -21.32 -27.72 -6.70
C VAL A 705 -22.71 -27.14 -6.61
N MET A 706 -23.44 -27.11 -7.74
CA MET A 706 -24.71 -26.41 -7.84
C MET A 706 -25.89 -27.19 -7.24
N ASP A 707 -25.87 -28.55 -7.25
CA ASP A 707 -27.00 -29.35 -6.79
C ASP A 707 -26.59 -30.43 -5.80
N ARG A 708 -27.52 -30.73 -4.92
CA ARG A 708 -27.41 -31.81 -3.93
C ARG A 708 -27.58 -33.19 -4.54
N ALA A 709 -28.35 -33.30 -5.62
CA ALA A 709 -28.62 -34.58 -6.26
C ALA A 709 -27.34 -35.22 -6.83
N GLY A 710 -26.47 -34.40 -7.41
CA GLY A 710 -25.13 -34.83 -7.86
C GLY A 710 -24.24 -35.30 -6.72
N VAL A 711 -24.29 -34.65 -5.56
CA VAL A 711 -23.57 -35.08 -4.33
C VAL A 711 -24.04 -36.45 -3.89
N ASP A 712 -25.37 -36.67 -3.81
CA ASP A 712 -25.96 -37.92 -3.36
C ASP A 712 -25.71 -39.07 -4.37
N ALA A 713 -25.76 -38.77 -5.67
CA ALA A 713 -25.42 -39.71 -6.73
C ALA A 713 -23.94 -40.14 -6.68
N TYR A 714 -23.02 -39.20 -6.46
CA TYR A 714 -21.60 -39.51 -6.27
C TYR A 714 -21.42 -40.44 -5.04
N ARG A 715 -21.99 -40.06 -3.87
CA ARG A 715 -21.90 -40.88 -2.65
C ARG A 715 -22.39 -42.29 -2.87
N ALA A 716 -23.52 -42.43 -3.58
CA ALA A 716 -24.07 -43.73 -3.90
C ALA A 716 -23.17 -44.58 -4.82
N ARG A 717 -22.43 -43.94 -5.74
CA ARG A 717 -21.45 -44.63 -6.60
C ARG A 717 -20.19 -45.03 -5.82
N ALA A 718 -19.62 -44.11 -5.07
CA ALA A 718 -18.39 -44.31 -4.30
C ALA A 718 -18.55 -45.37 -3.19
N ALA A 719 -19.77 -45.51 -2.63
CA ALA A 719 -20.06 -46.51 -1.60
C ALA A 719 -20.26 -47.92 -2.14
N LYS A 720 -20.35 -48.13 -3.45
CA LYS A 720 -20.48 -49.48 -4.04
C LYS A 720 -19.16 -50.26 -3.92
N ALA A 721 -19.25 -51.58 -3.82
CA ALA A 721 -18.06 -52.42 -3.88
C ALA A 721 -17.31 -52.21 -5.20
N GLY A 722 -16.05 -51.78 -5.11
CA GLY A 722 -15.24 -51.40 -6.26
C GLY A 722 -15.50 -49.96 -6.78
N GLY A 723 -16.30 -49.15 -6.08
CA GLY A 723 -16.49 -47.74 -6.41
C GLY A 723 -15.20 -46.92 -6.21
N ASP A 724 -14.91 -46.06 -7.15
CA ASP A 724 -13.75 -45.20 -7.10
C ASP A 724 -14.12 -43.85 -6.40
N PRO A 725 -13.54 -43.51 -5.24
CA PRO A 725 -13.81 -42.24 -4.57
C PRO A 725 -13.19 -41.02 -5.28
N PHE A 726 -12.36 -41.23 -6.31
CA PHE A 726 -11.78 -40.18 -7.15
C PHE A 726 -12.54 -39.97 -8.46
N ASP A 727 -13.59 -40.71 -8.75
CA ASP A 727 -14.45 -40.54 -9.92
C ASP A 727 -15.56 -39.51 -9.64
N PHE A 728 -15.37 -38.26 -10.07
CA PHE A 728 -16.32 -37.15 -9.96
C PHE A 728 -17.09 -36.88 -11.26
N THR A 729 -17.11 -37.82 -12.21
CA THR A 729 -17.88 -37.67 -13.44
C THR A 729 -19.37 -37.42 -13.16
N GLY A 730 -19.99 -36.53 -13.93
CA GLY A 730 -21.41 -36.22 -13.80
C GLY A 730 -21.80 -35.26 -12.66
N VAL A 731 -20.84 -34.74 -11.89
CA VAL A 731 -21.10 -33.71 -10.89
C VAL A 731 -21.45 -32.38 -11.57
N ALA A 732 -22.46 -31.69 -11.04
CA ALA A 732 -22.93 -30.39 -11.54
C ALA A 732 -22.05 -29.25 -10.99
N TRP A 733 -20.85 -29.17 -11.51
CA TRP A 733 -19.93 -28.09 -11.18
C TRP A 733 -20.41 -26.74 -11.76
N LEU A 734 -20.20 -25.63 -11.03
CA LEU A 734 -20.54 -24.28 -11.50
C LEU A 734 -19.82 -23.95 -12.83
N GLY A 735 -18.55 -24.38 -12.97
CA GLY A 735 -17.76 -24.19 -14.19
C GLY A 735 -18.12 -25.10 -15.36
N ARG A 736 -19.01 -26.09 -15.17
CA ARG A 736 -19.35 -27.04 -16.24
C ARG A 736 -20.12 -26.39 -17.40
N ASP A 737 -21.08 -25.53 -17.08
CA ASP A 737 -22.02 -24.97 -18.03
C ASP A 737 -21.97 -23.44 -18.11
N ARG A 738 -21.10 -22.79 -17.33
CA ARG A 738 -20.90 -21.34 -17.32
C ARG A 738 -19.45 -20.97 -17.56
N ASP A 739 -19.25 -19.92 -18.34
CA ASP A 739 -17.94 -19.28 -18.43
C ASP A 739 -17.67 -18.54 -17.12
N LEU A 740 -16.46 -18.67 -16.60
CA LEU A 740 -16.05 -18.00 -15.37
C LEU A 740 -14.82 -17.16 -15.64
N SER A 741 -14.81 -15.94 -15.11
CA SER A 741 -13.61 -15.11 -15.09
C SER A 741 -13.51 -14.37 -13.75
N THR A 742 -12.31 -14.06 -13.34
CA THR A 742 -12.02 -13.35 -12.11
C THR A 742 -11.70 -11.89 -12.42
N ALA A 743 -12.35 -10.98 -11.73
CA ALA A 743 -12.02 -9.57 -11.79
C ALA A 743 -11.09 -9.17 -10.64
N VAL A 744 -10.04 -8.45 -10.95
CA VAL A 744 -9.16 -7.84 -9.94
C VAL A 744 -9.88 -6.69 -9.22
N SER A 745 -10.67 -5.93 -9.96
CA SER A 745 -11.61 -4.91 -9.49
C SER A 745 -12.60 -4.59 -10.61
N ALA A 746 -13.75 -4.04 -10.25
CA ALA A 746 -14.76 -3.63 -11.22
C ALA A 746 -14.22 -2.62 -12.24
N ARG A 747 -13.36 -1.70 -11.79
CA ARG A 747 -12.70 -0.73 -12.67
C ARG A 747 -11.74 -1.38 -13.64
N ALA A 748 -10.88 -2.28 -13.16
CA ALA A 748 -9.94 -3.00 -14.02
C ALA A 748 -10.68 -3.82 -15.09
N PHE A 749 -11.78 -4.48 -14.71
CA PHE A 749 -12.66 -5.18 -15.64
C PHE A 749 -13.23 -4.27 -16.72
N ARG A 750 -13.81 -3.13 -16.33
CA ARG A 750 -14.36 -2.15 -17.29
C ARG A 750 -13.26 -1.64 -18.26
N ASP A 751 -12.10 -1.30 -17.72
CA ASP A 751 -11.01 -0.71 -18.49
C ASP A 751 -10.44 -1.71 -19.51
N VAL A 752 -10.28 -2.98 -19.11
CA VAL A 752 -9.91 -4.06 -20.04
C VAL A 752 -10.99 -4.27 -21.10
N ARG A 753 -12.26 -4.27 -20.70
CA ARG A 753 -13.40 -4.42 -21.62
C ARG A 753 -13.49 -3.32 -22.67
N ARG A 754 -13.09 -2.09 -22.31
CA ARG A 754 -13.06 -0.92 -23.21
C ARG A 754 -11.78 -0.81 -24.01
N ALA A 755 -10.75 -1.56 -23.66
CA ALA A 755 -9.49 -1.54 -24.40
C ALA A 755 -9.69 -2.05 -25.83
N ALA A 756 -9.04 -1.41 -26.79
CA ALA A 756 -9.04 -1.89 -28.17
C ALA A 756 -8.36 -3.27 -28.24
N PRO A 757 -8.83 -4.17 -29.11
CA PRO A 757 -8.13 -5.42 -29.38
C PRO A 757 -6.68 -5.18 -29.78
N SER A 758 -5.81 -6.16 -29.53
CA SER A 758 -4.41 -6.11 -29.93
C SER A 758 -4.25 -5.85 -31.43
N ARG A 759 -3.30 -4.99 -31.76
CA ARG A 759 -2.86 -4.76 -33.15
C ARG A 759 -1.66 -5.61 -33.52
N ALA A 760 -1.21 -6.49 -32.65
CA ALA A 760 -0.07 -7.34 -32.87
C ALA A 760 -0.25 -8.22 -34.11
N ALA A 761 0.77 -8.28 -34.94
CA ALA A 761 0.75 -9.02 -36.21
C ALA A 761 1.02 -10.51 -36.00
N LYS A 762 1.80 -10.89 -34.97
CA LYS A 762 2.19 -12.27 -34.66
C LYS A 762 1.20 -12.91 -33.67
N ALA A 763 0.88 -14.17 -33.90
CA ALA A 763 -0.14 -14.85 -33.11
C ALA A 763 0.35 -15.27 -31.75
N TYR A 764 1.60 -15.78 -31.61
CA TYR A 764 2.04 -16.49 -30.42
C TYR A 764 3.52 -16.33 -30.14
N LEU A 765 3.87 -16.19 -28.85
CA LEU A 765 5.25 -16.24 -28.31
C LEU A 765 5.24 -17.08 -27.03
N GLY A 766 6.08 -18.11 -26.97
CA GLY A 766 6.24 -19.00 -25.82
C GLY A 766 7.59 -18.80 -25.12
N PHE A 767 7.59 -18.76 -23.80
CA PHE A 767 8.77 -18.72 -22.94
C PHE A 767 8.73 -19.87 -21.92
N GLY A 768 9.81 -20.63 -21.78
CA GLY A 768 9.85 -21.71 -20.80
C GLY A 768 11.15 -22.48 -20.78
N GLU A 769 11.17 -23.57 -20.01
CA GLU A 769 12.30 -24.50 -19.89
C GLU A 769 13.62 -23.76 -19.59
N ASN A 770 13.74 -23.20 -18.37
CA ASN A 770 14.94 -22.50 -17.93
C ASN A 770 16.15 -23.43 -17.91
N GLN A 771 17.34 -22.88 -18.18
CA GLN A 771 18.59 -23.62 -18.09
C GLN A 771 18.96 -23.84 -16.61
N PRO A 772 19.19 -25.11 -16.18
CA PRO A 772 19.68 -25.36 -14.82
C PRO A 772 21.05 -24.69 -14.58
N PRO A 773 21.30 -24.20 -13.35
CA PRO A 773 22.60 -23.59 -13.01
C PRO A 773 23.69 -24.65 -13.04
N ALA A 774 24.90 -24.22 -13.40
CA ALA A 774 26.06 -25.12 -13.46
C ALA A 774 26.32 -25.81 -12.09
N PRO A 775 26.63 -27.11 -12.04
CA PRO A 775 26.80 -27.86 -10.78
C PRO A 775 27.83 -27.26 -9.81
N ALA A 776 28.87 -26.60 -10.36
CA ALA A 776 29.92 -25.93 -9.57
C ALA A 776 29.38 -24.65 -8.85
N ALA A 777 28.41 -23.94 -9.46
CA ALA A 777 27.77 -22.78 -8.85
C ALA A 777 26.85 -23.21 -7.70
N THR A 778 26.05 -24.25 -7.91
CA THR A 778 25.16 -24.82 -6.88
C THR A 778 25.97 -25.33 -5.68
N ARG A 779 27.10 -25.98 -5.89
CA ARG A 779 27.98 -26.48 -4.81
C ARG A 779 28.64 -25.33 -4.05
N ARG A 780 29.07 -24.25 -4.73
CA ARG A 780 29.62 -23.04 -4.07
C ARG A 780 28.57 -22.33 -3.22
N ALA A 781 27.33 -22.18 -3.71
CA ALA A 781 26.25 -21.55 -2.97
C ALA A 781 25.85 -22.38 -1.72
N ALA A 782 25.81 -23.70 -1.83
CA ALA A 782 25.56 -24.59 -0.69
C ALA A 782 26.66 -24.48 0.37
N LEU A 783 27.92 -24.38 -0.04
CA LEU A 783 29.07 -24.23 0.85
C LEU A 783 29.08 -22.87 1.57
N ALA A 784 28.74 -21.78 0.85
CA ALA A 784 28.59 -20.44 1.43
C ALA A 784 27.45 -20.38 2.47
N GLY A 785 26.35 -21.07 2.21
CA GLY A 785 25.23 -21.22 3.18
C GLY A 785 25.65 -21.97 4.45
N LEU A 786 26.49 -22.99 4.34
CA LEU A 786 27.02 -23.74 5.48
C LEU A 786 28.06 -22.95 6.30
N LEU A 787 28.76 -22.02 5.68
CA LEU A 787 29.77 -21.18 6.33
C LEU A 787 29.19 -19.93 7.00
N GLY A 788 27.85 -19.71 6.91
CA GLY A 788 27.17 -18.60 7.57
C GLY A 788 27.48 -17.22 6.94
N GLU A 789 28.02 -17.18 5.74
CA GLU A 789 28.23 -15.94 5.01
C GLU A 789 26.90 -15.34 4.53
N GLY A 790 26.37 -14.45 5.35
CA GLY A 790 25.31 -13.51 5.05
C GLY A 790 23.93 -14.15 4.81
N ALA A 791 22.94 -13.74 5.57
CA ALA A 791 21.52 -14.03 5.29
C ALA A 791 21.10 -13.31 3.98
N SER A 792 21.50 -13.86 2.84
CA SER A 792 21.05 -13.37 1.53
C SER A 792 19.59 -13.72 1.33
N CYS A 793 18.78 -12.73 0.96
CA CYS A 793 17.39 -12.92 0.53
C CYS A 793 17.27 -13.46 -0.92
N ALA A 794 18.31 -14.09 -1.44
CA ALA A 794 18.26 -14.79 -2.71
C ALA A 794 17.62 -16.18 -2.56
N TRP A 795 16.90 -16.63 -3.60
CA TRP A 795 16.36 -17.97 -3.65
C TRP A 795 17.47 -19.03 -3.77
N PRO A 796 17.29 -20.22 -3.15
CA PRO A 796 18.25 -21.33 -3.30
C PRO A 796 18.38 -21.75 -4.77
N LEU A 797 19.60 -21.87 -5.30
CA LEU A 797 19.86 -22.28 -6.68
C LEU A 797 19.27 -23.64 -7.07
N ALA A 798 18.98 -24.49 -6.08
CA ALA A 798 18.33 -25.78 -6.29
C ALA A 798 16.92 -25.65 -6.93
N GLN A 799 16.26 -24.51 -6.80
CA GLN A 799 14.94 -24.25 -7.40
C GLN A 799 15.03 -24.29 -8.94
N TRP A 800 16.14 -23.87 -9.52
CA TRP A 800 16.37 -23.88 -10.99
C TRP A 800 16.74 -25.25 -11.56
N ALA A 801 16.95 -26.25 -10.69
CA ALA A 801 17.44 -27.57 -11.13
C ALA A 801 16.36 -28.45 -11.81
N LYS A 802 15.10 -28.08 -11.72
CA LYS A 802 13.97 -28.81 -12.29
C LYS A 802 13.15 -27.92 -13.22
N PRO A 803 13.59 -27.63 -14.44
CA PRO A 803 12.82 -26.81 -15.38
C PRO A 803 11.51 -27.49 -15.75
N ILE A 804 10.48 -26.68 -16.00
CA ILE A 804 9.21 -27.14 -16.58
C ILE A 804 9.42 -27.40 -18.06
N SER A 805 8.92 -28.55 -18.61
CA SER A 805 9.04 -28.89 -20.02
C SER A 805 8.39 -27.86 -20.93
N SER A 806 9.02 -27.60 -22.07
CA SER A 806 8.46 -26.74 -23.12
C SER A 806 7.43 -27.42 -24.04
N ASP A 807 7.10 -28.70 -23.79
CA ASP A 807 6.17 -29.50 -24.63
C ASP A 807 4.80 -28.81 -24.81
N GLU A 808 4.28 -28.16 -23.77
CA GLU A 808 3.02 -27.45 -23.85
C GLU A 808 3.09 -26.20 -24.76
N LEU A 809 4.23 -25.53 -24.83
CA LEU A 809 4.45 -24.38 -25.72
C LEU A 809 4.40 -24.82 -27.19
N TYR A 810 5.08 -25.93 -27.52
CA TYR A 810 5.03 -26.51 -28.85
C TYR A 810 3.64 -27.04 -29.21
N ALA A 811 2.90 -27.61 -28.24
CA ALA A 811 1.52 -28.05 -28.44
C ALA A 811 0.58 -26.87 -28.70
N ALA A 812 0.67 -25.80 -27.91
CA ALA A 812 -0.08 -24.57 -28.09
C ALA A 812 0.14 -23.96 -29.50
N ARG A 813 1.40 -23.85 -29.89
CA ARG A 813 1.81 -23.31 -31.19
C ARG A 813 1.19 -24.12 -32.35
N ARG A 814 1.26 -25.47 -32.27
CA ARG A 814 0.65 -26.34 -33.30
C ARG A 814 -0.87 -26.15 -33.40
N MET A 815 -1.57 -26.02 -32.27
CA MET A 815 -3.02 -25.84 -32.25
C MET A 815 -3.48 -24.48 -32.78
N LEU A 816 -2.65 -23.46 -32.65
CA LEU A 816 -2.94 -22.13 -33.21
C LEU A 816 -2.82 -22.08 -34.72
N GLY A 817 -2.37 -23.18 -35.39
CA GLY A 817 -2.33 -23.25 -36.85
C GLY A 817 -1.38 -22.24 -37.46
N ALA A 818 -0.15 -22.25 -37.02
CA ALA A 818 0.84 -21.25 -37.38
C ALA A 818 1.29 -21.31 -38.82
N GLY A 819 0.48 -20.74 -39.69
CA GLY A 819 0.96 -20.25 -40.97
C GLY A 819 1.91 -19.07 -40.68
N GLY A 820 3.22 -19.32 -40.60
CA GLY A 820 4.25 -18.28 -40.52
C GLY A 820 4.96 -18.05 -39.19
N ALA A 821 4.65 -18.79 -38.14
CA ALA A 821 5.46 -18.73 -36.92
C ALA A 821 6.75 -19.54 -37.09
N GLY A 822 7.91 -18.89 -37.03
CA GLY A 822 9.22 -19.53 -37.08
C GLY A 822 9.55 -20.28 -35.78
N GLU A 823 10.61 -21.07 -35.75
CA GLU A 823 11.15 -21.66 -34.52
C GLU A 823 11.51 -20.59 -33.49
N GLU A 824 11.73 -19.36 -33.93
CA GLU A 824 12.08 -18.19 -33.13
C GLU A 824 10.96 -17.69 -32.17
N ASP A 825 9.72 -18.20 -32.32
CA ASP A 825 8.60 -17.80 -31.47
C ASP A 825 8.46 -18.69 -30.20
N ILE A 826 9.38 -19.62 -29.95
CA ILE A 826 9.51 -20.35 -28.68
C ILE A 826 10.92 -20.17 -28.16
N VAL A 827 11.05 -19.58 -26.98
CA VAL A 827 12.32 -19.19 -26.36
C VAL A 827 12.56 -20.06 -25.14
N THR A 828 13.60 -20.86 -25.18
CA THR A 828 13.97 -21.84 -24.13
C THR A 828 15.45 -21.76 -23.77
N GLY A 829 15.86 -22.46 -22.73
CA GLY A 829 17.25 -22.60 -22.29
C GLY A 829 17.89 -21.24 -21.96
N ALA A 830 19.13 -21.02 -22.34
CA ALA A 830 19.85 -19.79 -22.03
C ALA A 830 19.22 -18.50 -22.62
N ALA A 831 18.44 -18.61 -23.70
CA ALA A 831 17.75 -17.50 -24.32
C ALA A 831 16.52 -17.05 -23.51
N PHE A 832 15.98 -17.93 -22.67
CA PHE A 832 14.91 -17.61 -21.73
C PHE A 832 15.49 -17.03 -20.43
N SER A 833 16.03 -15.82 -20.46
CA SER A 833 16.52 -15.08 -19.30
C SER A 833 15.77 -13.76 -19.14
N ASP A 834 15.68 -13.26 -17.90
CA ASP A 834 15.07 -11.97 -17.54
C ASP A 834 15.68 -10.81 -18.35
N SER A 835 17.01 -10.76 -18.44
CA SER A 835 17.75 -9.76 -19.20
C SER A 835 17.45 -9.84 -20.71
N ALA A 836 17.35 -11.05 -21.29
CA ALA A 836 16.99 -11.22 -22.69
C ALA A 836 15.53 -10.82 -22.98
N ILE A 837 14.60 -11.14 -22.09
CA ILE A 837 13.18 -10.73 -22.22
C ILE A 837 13.06 -9.21 -22.19
N LYS A 838 13.73 -8.54 -21.24
CA LYS A 838 13.74 -7.07 -21.12
C LYS A 838 14.35 -6.38 -22.35
N ALA A 839 15.36 -6.98 -22.93
CA ALA A 839 16.02 -6.45 -24.14
C ALA A 839 15.18 -6.63 -25.43
N ARG A 840 14.11 -7.43 -25.40
CA ARG A 840 13.28 -7.65 -26.59
C ARG A 840 12.40 -6.42 -26.91
N GLY A 841 12.65 -5.81 -28.06
CA GLY A 841 11.83 -4.73 -28.61
C GLY A 841 10.58 -5.16 -29.35
N ASP A 842 10.32 -6.47 -29.51
CA ASP A 842 9.26 -7.02 -30.36
C ASP A 842 8.08 -7.64 -29.56
N LEU A 843 8.09 -7.56 -28.23
CA LEU A 843 7.05 -8.17 -27.39
C LEU A 843 5.63 -7.66 -27.71
N ALA A 844 5.49 -6.40 -28.09
CA ALA A 844 4.23 -5.80 -28.50
C ALA A 844 3.70 -6.32 -29.83
N HIS A 845 4.48 -7.12 -30.56
CA HIS A 845 4.06 -7.70 -31.83
C HIS A 845 3.31 -9.04 -31.70
N TYR A 846 3.13 -9.55 -30.45
CA TYR A 846 2.52 -10.85 -30.20
C TYR A 846 1.19 -10.71 -29.47
N ARG A 847 0.15 -11.38 -29.98
CA ARG A 847 -1.20 -11.37 -29.42
C ARG A 847 -1.34 -12.30 -28.21
N ILE A 848 -0.62 -13.41 -28.20
CA ILE A 848 -0.62 -14.39 -27.13
C ILE A 848 0.83 -14.54 -26.66
N ILE A 849 1.05 -14.35 -25.36
CA ILE A 849 2.34 -14.59 -24.71
C ILE A 849 2.12 -15.68 -23.65
N HIS A 850 2.92 -16.74 -23.70
CA HIS A 850 2.76 -17.92 -22.86
C HIS A 850 4.05 -18.22 -22.10
N PHE A 851 3.97 -18.21 -20.78
CA PHE A 851 5.07 -18.59 -19.88
C PHE A 851 4.80 -19.99 -19.29
N ALA A 852 5.68 -20.94 -19.57
CA ALA A 852 5.71 -22.28 -18.97
C ALA A 852 6.94 -22.39 -18.07
N THR A 853 6.82 -21.96 -16.81
CA THR A 853 7.93 -21.87 -15.87
C THR A 853 7.44 -21.93 -14.41
N HIS A 854 8.36 -21.88 -13.43
CA HIS A 854 8.01 -21.78 -12.03
C HIS A 854 7.65 -20.33 -11.64
N GLY A 855 6.59 -20.16 -10.87
CA GLY A 855 6.25 -18.90 -10.19
C GLY A 855 6.82 -18.90 -8.78
N LEU A 856 7.54 -17.85 -8.41
CA LEU A 856 8.04 -17.63 -7.06
C LEU A 856 7.25 -16.47 -6.45
N VAL A 857 6.34 -16.78 -5.56
CA VAL A 857 5.32 -15.84 -5.08
C VAL A 857 5.43 -15.57 -3.59
N THR A 858 6.32 -16.31 -2.90
CA THR A 858 6.62 -16.15 -1.47
C THR A 858 7.98 -15.49 -1.26
N ALA A 859 8.31 -15.19 -0.02
CA ALA A 859 9.68 -14.84 0.34
C ALA A 859 10.56 -16.09 0.40
N PRO A 860 11.85 -16.03 0.03
CA PRO A 860 12.77 -17.17 0.15
C PRO A 860 12.99 -17.60 1.60
N ARG A 861 12.77 -16.69 2.57
CA ARG A 861 12.81 -16.92 4.02
C ARG A 861 11.81 -15.98 4.72
N PRO A 862 11.36 -16.29 5.93
CA PRO A 862 10.39 -15.47 6.66
C PRO A 862 10.82 -14.01 6.88
N GLU A 863 12.12 -13.77 7.07
CA GLU A 863 12.70 -12.45 7.29
C GLU A 863 12.91 -11.63 6.00
N CYS A 864 12.70 -12.23 4.84
CA CYS A 864 12.92 -11.59 3.54
C CYS A 864 11.63 -11.00 2.98
N PRO A 865 11.71 -9.89 2.22
CA PRO A 865 10.54 -9.37 1.53
C PRO A 865 10.08 -10.33 0.43
N ALA A 866 8.78 -10.57 0.34
CA ALA A 866 8.18 -11.29 -0.79
C ALA A 866 8.34 -10.45 -2.07
N ARG A 867 8.94 -11.06 -3.09
CA ARG A 867 9.11 -10.47 -4.43
C ARG A 867 8.57 -11.45 -5.47
N PRO A 868 7.28 -11.35 -5.82
CA PRO A 868 6.69 -12.21 -6.84
C PRO A 868 7.46 -12.10 -8.16
N ALA A 869 7.84 -13.24 -8.73
CA ALA A 869 8.61 -13.33 -9.96
C ALA A 869 8.31 -14.62 -10.72
N LEU A 870 8.57 -14.63 -12.02
CA LEU A 870 8.67 -15.84 -12.82
C LEU A 870 10.15 -16.26 -12.88
N MET A 871 10.40 -17.55 -12.70
CA MET A 871 11.75 -18.10 -12.82
C MET A 871 12.19 -18.12 -14.28
N THR A 872 13.41 -17.62 -14.53
CA THR A 872 14.05 -17.63 -15.84
C THR A 872 15.45 -18.24 -15.77
N SER A 873 16.14 -18.36 -16.87
CA SER A 873 17.56 -18.69 -16.87
C SER A 873 18.39 -17.50 -16.40
N PHE A 874 19.56 -17.76 -15.84
CA PHE A 874 20.52 -16.70 -15.58
C PHE A 874 21.06 -16.14 -16.91
N GLY A 875 20.97 -14.81 -17.07
CA GLY A 875 21.38 -14.10 -18.30
C GLY A 875 22.76 -13.43 -18.16
N ALA A 876 22.81 -12.13 -18.48
CA ALA A 876 24.00 -11.30 -18.32
C ALA A 876 24.40 -11.14 -16.83
N ALA A 877 25.53 -10.47 -16.56
CA ALA A 877 26.10 -10.38 -15.21
C ALA A 877 25.18 -9.71 -14.15
N ASP A 878 24.16 -8.96 -14.60
CA ASP A 878 23.15 -8.29 -13.79
C ASP A 878 21.85 -9.10 -13.62
N SER A 879 21.76 -10.28 -14.24
CA SER A 879 20.60 -11.16 -14.15
C SER A 879 20.61 -11.95 -12.83
N ASP A 880 19.49 -11.93 -12.12
CA ASP A 880 19.26 -12.79 -10.93
C ASP A 880 18.46 -14.06 -11.26
N GLY A 881 18.12 -14.28 -12.54
CA GLY A 881 17.36 -15.44 -13.02
C GLY A 881 15.86 -15.35 -12.67
N LEU A 882 15.39 -14.17 -12.35
CA LEU A 882 14.00 -13.90 -12.00
C LEU A 882 13.44 -12.76 -12.83
N LEU A 883 12.34 -13.00 -13.50
CA LEU A 883 11.55 -11.93 -14.09
C LEU A 883 10.56 -11.43 -13.02
N SER A 884 11.00 -10.45 -12.26
CA SER A 884 10.23 -9.87 -11.16
C SER A 884 9.01 -9.09 -11.68
N PHE A 885 8.01 -8.90 -10.81
CA PHE A 885 6.82 -8.16 -11.21
C PHE A 885 7.12 -6.69 -11.55
N SER A 886 8.16 -6.06 -10.99
CA SER A 886 8.62 -4.73 -11.40
C SER A 886 9.16 -4.75 -12.83
N GLU A 887 9.94 -5.76 -13.20
CA GLU A 887 10.47 -5.92 -14.54
C GLU A 887 9.37 -6.25 -15.55
N ILE A 888 8.38 -7.09 -15.16
CA ILE A 888 7.20 -7.36 -15.99
C ILE A 888 6.44 -6.06 -16.27
N TYR A 889 6.30 -5.21 -15.27
CA TYR A 889 5.58 -3.94 -15.42
C TYR A 889 6.25 -2.99 -16.42
N ASP A 890 7.57 -3.07 -16.57
CA ASP A 890 8.33 -2.28 -17.53
C ASP A 890 8.30 -2.85 -18.95
N LEU A 891 7.77 -4.06 -19.16
CA LEU A 891 7.60 -4.61 -20.50
C LEU A 891 6.54 -3.81 -21.26
N HIS A 892 6.73 -3.74 -22.58
CA HIS A 892 5.78 -3.12 -23.50
C HIS A 892 5.07 -4.21 -24.28
N LEU A 893 3.85 -4.55 -23.85
CA LEU A 893 3.04 -5.61 -24.41
C LEU A 893 1.81 -5.03 -25.13
N ASP A 894 1.33 -5.74 -26.15
CA ASP A 894 0.01 -5.53 -26.77
C ASP A 894 -0.68 -6.89 -26.92
N ALA A 895 -0.84 -7.62 -25.81
CA ALA A 895 -1.31 -9.00 -25.80
C ALA A 895 -2.81 -9.08 -25.44
N ASP A 896 -3.58 -9.79 -26.27
CA ASP A 896 -4.98 -10.13 -25.94
C ASP A 896 -5.05 -11.20 -24.84
N LEU A 897 -4.05 -12.12 -24.80
CA LEU A 897 -4.00 -13.21 -23.83
C LEU A 897 -2.56 -13.46 -23.36
N ILE A 898 -2.41 -13.54 -22.04
CA ILE A 898 -1.19 -14.01 -21.38
C ILE A 898 -1.52 -15.30 -20.64
N VAL A 899 -0.73 -16.34 -20.85
CA VAL A 899 -0.88 -17.62 -20.16
C VAL A 899 0.31 -17.80 -19.23
N LEU A 900 0.02 -17.94 -17.93
CA LEU A 900 0.98 -18.22 -16.88
C LEU A 900 0.77 -19.66 -16.43
N SER A 901 1.33 -20.61 -17.16
CA SER A 901 1.43 -21.99 -16.77
C SER A 901 2.66 -22.12 -15.86
N ALA A 902 2.48 -21.65 -14.63
CA ALA A 902 3.53 -21.57 -13.65
C ALA A 902 3.04 -22.20 -12.34
N CYS A 903 3.83 -23.12 -11.80
CA CYS A 903 3.48 -23.78 -10.55
C CYS A 903 3.36 -22.75 -9.42
N ASP A 904 2.22 -22.78 -8.73
CA ASP A 904 1.95 -22.00 -7.50
C ASP A 904 2.04 -20.47 -7.64
N THR A 905 1.57 -19.92 -8.78
CA THR A 905 1.41 -18.45 -8.94
C THR A 905 0.40 -17.87 -7.95
N ALA A 906 -0.44 -18.71 -7.36
CA ALA A 906 -1.34 -18.41 -6.24
C ALA A 906 -0.90 -19.08 -4.92
N GLY A 907 0.33 -19.57 -4.86
CA GLY A 907 0.81 -20.49 -3.86
C GLY A 907 1.01 -19.97 -2.45
N LYS A 908 1.29 -20.91 -1.60
CA LYS A 908 1.49 -20.85 -0.16
C LYS A 908 2.58 -19.87 0.25
N ALA A 909 2.25 -18.57 0.40
CA ALA A 909 2.87 -17.87 1.47
C ALA A 909 2.40 -18.59 2.76
N SER A 910 3.32 -19.13 3.53
CA SER A 910 2.94 -19.77 4.79
C SER A 910 2.16 -18.76 5.62
N LEU A 911 1.13 -19.24 6.34
CA LEU A 911 0.38 -18.41 7.30
C LEU A 911 1.33 -17.64 8.25
N ALA A 912 2.54 -18.14 8.50
CA ALA A 912 3.59 -17.47 9.27
C ALA A 912 4.17 -16.27 8.52
N ALA A 913 4.58 -16.41 7.26
CA ALA A 913 5.18 -15.31 6.49
C ALA A 913 4.21 -14.15 6.21
N THR A 914 2.91 -14.45 6.06
CA THR A 914 1.87 -13.43 5.88
C THR A 914 1.44 -12.77 7.17
N ARG A 915 1.45 -13.47 8.29
CA ARG A 915 1.22 -12.89 9.62
C ARG A 915 2.37 -11.97 10.03
N GLU A 916 3.60 -12.31 9.69
CA GLU A 916 4.79 -11.47 9.89
C GLU A 916 4.79 -10.21 9.02
N ALA A 917 4.17 -10.26 7.82
CA ALA A 917 3.95 -9.08 6.99
C ALA A 917 2.73 -8.23 7.43
N GLY A 918 2.17 -8.51 8.60
CA GLY A 918 1.00 -7.78 9.12
C GLY A 918 -0.33 -8.13 8.47
N LEU A 919 -0.39 -9.24 7.74
CA LEU A 919 -1.54 -9.65 6.94
C LEU A 919 -2.15 -10.91 7.53
N ARG A 920 -3.43 -10.87 7.87
CA ARG A 920 -4.15 -11.98 8.51
C ARG A 920 -4.49 -13.16 7.57
N GLY A 921 -4.05 -13.12 6.31
CA GLY A 921 -4.30 -14.17 5.33
C GLY A 921 -3.07 -14.46 4.48
N GLY A 922 -2.68 -15.74 4.34
CA GLY A 922 -1.50 -16.15 3.59
C GLY A 922 -1.75 -16.33 2.10
N GLY A 923 -0.77 -16.06 1.27
CA GLY A 923 -0.66 -16.58 -0.11
C GLY A 923 -1.39 -15.82 -1.22
N ASP A 924 -2.28 -14.90 -0.92
CA ASP A 924 -3.19 -14.31 -1.91
C ASP A 924 -2.56 -13.19 -2.76
N PHE A 925 -1.34 -12.78 -2.45
CA PHE A 925 -0.75 -11.55 -2.97
C PHE A 925 -0.02 -11.71 -4.29
N ALA A 926 0.46 -12.88 -4.53
CA ALA A 926 1.37 -13.12 -5.61
C ALA A 926 0.67 -13.16 -6.96
N LEU A 927 -0.46 -13.84 -7.05
CA LEU A 927 -1.28 -13.85 -8.26
C LEU A 927 -1.73 -12.43 -8.60
N ASP A 928 -2.22 -11.69 -7.61
CA ASP A 928 -2.67 -10.30 -7.81
C ASP A 928 -1.52 -9.39 -8.24
N GLY A 929 -0.30 -9.59 -7.71
CA GLY A 929 0.89 -8.83 -8.07
C GLY A 929 1.36 -9.08 -9.51
N LEU A 930 1.58 -10.34 -9.88
CA LEU A 930 2.00 -10.70 -11.24
C LEU A 930 0.93 -10.35 -12.29
N VAL A 931 -0.33 -10.63 -11.99
CA VAL A 931 -1.46 -10.29 -12.87
C VAL A 931 -1.53 -8.78 -13.12
N ARG A 932 -1.46 -7.97 -12.06
CA ARG A 932 -1.48 -6.51 -12.23
C ARG A 932 -0.28 -5.99 -12.99
N ALA A 933 0.88 -6.60 -12.81
CA ALA A 933 2.07 -6.23 -13.57
C ALA A 933 1.86 -6.48 -15.06
N PHE A 934 1.35 -7.65 -15.45
CA PHE A 934 1.05 -7.95 -16.84
C PHE A 934 -0.07 -7.10 -17.43
N VAL A 935 -1.12 -6.79 -16.67
CA VAL A 935 -2.16 -5.84 -17.10
C VAL A 935 -1.56 -4.44 -17.29
N GLY A 936 -0.71 -4.00 -16.37
CA GLY A 936 -0.01 -2.72 -16.48
C GLY A 936 0.95 -2.65 -17.65
N ALA A 937 1.59 -3.78 -18.01
CA ALA A 937 2.46 -3.91 -19.18
C ALA A 937 1.70 -3.92 -20.52
N GLY A 938 0.37 -4.12 -20.53
CA GLY A 938 -0.46 -4.12 -21.73
C GLY A 938 -1.15 -5.44 -22.05
N GLY A 939 -1.18 -6.40 -21.12
CA GLY A 939 -1.97 -7.62 -21.19
C GLY A 939 -3.45 -7.36 -20.89
N ARG A 940 -4.38 -7.97 -21.65
CA ARG A 940 -5.83 -7.78 -21.49
C ARG A 940 -6.47 -8.89 -20.67
N SER A 941 -6.20 -10.14 -20.99
CA SER A 941 -6.69 -11.32 -20.28
C SER A 941 -5.51 -12.19 -19.87
N ILE A 942 -5.58 -12.75 -18.67
CA ILE A 942 -4.51 -13.57 -18.14
C ILE A 942 -5.11 -14.90 -17.66
N ILE A 943 -4.53 -16.02 -18.07
CA ILE A 943 -4.81 -17.33 -17.50
C ILE A 943 -3.67 -17.63 -16.52
N ALA A 944 -4.00 -17.94 -15.27
CA ALA A 944 -3.03 -18.22 -14.21
C ALA A 944 -3.52 -19.38 -13.32
N SER A 945 -2.60 -20.07 -12.65
CA SER A 945 -2.93 -21.24 -11.83
C SER A 945 -3.04 -20.94 -10.33
N HIS A 946 -3.99 -21.57 -9.65
CA HIS A 946 -4.22 -21.47 -8.19
C HIS A 946 -3.40 -22.48 -7.34
N TRP A 947 -2.79 -23.46 -7.97
CA TRP A 947 -1.93 -24.50 -7.33
C TRP A 947 -0.97 -25.10 -8.34
N PRO A 948 0.02 -25.89 -7.88
CA PRO A 948 0.96 -26.56 -8.77
C PRO A 948 0.25 -27.36 -9.83
N VAL A 949 0.68 -27.16 -11.06
CA VAL A 949 0.05 -27.72 -12.24
C VAL A 949 0.33 -29.23 -12.28
N PRO A 950 -0.69 -30.12 -12.42
CA PRO A 950 -0.48 -31.54 -12.44
C PRO A 950 0.15 -32.02 -13.76
N ASP A 951 1.23 -32.79 -13.66
CA ASP A 951 1.87 -33.46 -14.80
C ASP A 951 1.22 -34.82 -15.13
N ASP A 952 0.51 -35.42 -14.15
CA ASP A 952 -0.13 -36.71 -14.32
C ASP A 952 -1.20 -36.69 -15.41
N TYR A 953 -1.30 -37.75 -16.16
CA TYR A 953 -2.25 -37.94 -17.26
C TYR A 953 -2.19 -36.87 -18.37
N ASP A 954 -1.06 -36.20 -18.51
CA ASP A 954 -0.94 -35.02 -19.41
C ASP A 954 -2.05 -33.96 -19.18
N ALA A 955 -2.58 -33.85 -17.98
CA ALA A 955 -3.78 -33.05 -17.70
C ALA A 955 -3.58 -31.58 -18.10
N THR A 956 -2.49 -30.97 -17.70
CA THR A 956 -2.15 -29.58 -18.07
C THR A 956 -2.01 -29.40 -19.57
N LYS A 957 -1.25 -30.28 -20.22
CA LYS A 957 -1.05 -30.25 -21.68
C LYS A 957 -2.38 -30.43 -22.43
N ARG A 958 -3.27 -31.30 -21.96
CA ARG A 958 -4.62 -31.48 -22.52
C ARG A 958 -5.47 -30.23 -22.32
N LEU A 959 -5.42 -29.59 -21.16
CA LEU A 959 -6.16 -28.38 -20.85
C LEU A 959 -5.68 -27.21 -21.73
N ILE A 960 -4.40 -26.93 -21.74
CA ILE A 960 -3.81 -25.83 -22.53
C ILE A 960 -4.03 -26.07 -24.03
N SER A 961 -3.78 -27.29 -24.52
CA SER A 961 -4.06 -27.64 -25.91
C SER A 961 -5.55 -27.49 -26.25
N GLY A 962 -6.44 -27.85 -25.33
CA GLY A 962 -7.89 -27.69 -25.50
C GLY A 962 -8.34 -26.23 -25.62
N ILE A 963 -7.72 -25.32 -24.88
CA ILE A 963 -7.95 -23.87 -25.00
C ILE A 963 -7.62 -23.40 -26.42
N PHE A 964 -6.42 -23.73 -26.90
CA PHE A 964 -5.97 -23.27 -28.21
C PHE A 964 -6.59 -24.00 -29.41
N ALA A 965 -7.14 -25.21 -29.19
CA ALA A 965 -7.90 -25.94 -30.18
C ALA A 965 -9.35 -25.44 -30.35
N ALA A 966 -9.78 -24.48 -29.53
CA ALA A 966 -11.12 -23.93 -29.64
C ALA A 966 -11.34 -23.25 -31.00
N PRO A 967 -12.57 -23.31 -31.60
CA PRO A 967 -12.89 -22.68 -32.86
C PRO A 967 -12.63 -21.16 -32.84
N PRO A 968 -12.25 -20.54 -33.99
CA PRO A 968 -12.11 -19.10 -34.05
C PRO A 968 -13.35 -18.35 -33.58
N GLY A 969 -13.19 -17.27 -32.83
CA GLY A 969 -14.29 -16.52 -32.23
C GLY A 969 -14.83 -17.09 -30.91
N THR A 970 -14.29 -18.23 -30.42
CA THR A 970 -14.62 -18.73 -29.09
C THR A 970 -13.98 -17.81 -28.04
N SER A 971 -14.76 -17.42 -27.01
CA SER A 971 -14.26 -16.63 -25.88
C SER A 971 -13.21 -17.41 -25.09
N VAL A 972 -12.30 -16.70 -24.42
CA VAL A 972 -11.30 -17.31 -23.51
C VAL A 972 -12.00 -18.14 -22.44
N GLY A 973 -13.11 -17.64 -21.86
CA GLY A 973 -13.95 -18.40 -20.92
C GLY A 973 -14.54 -19.65 -21.50
N GLY A 974 -15.14 -19.57 -22.69
CA GLY A 974 -15.69 -20.71 -23.37
C GLY A 974 -14.65 -21.73 -23.80
N ALA A 975 -13.44 -21.30 -24.15
CA ALA A 975 -12.33 -22.19 -24.50
C ALA A 975 -11.81 -22.95 -23.26
N LEU A 976 -11.60 -22.23 -22.15
CA LEU A 976 -11.20 -22.86 -20.87
C LEU A 976 -12.26 -23.85 -20.41
N ARG A 977 -13.53 -23.43 -20.32
CA ARG A 977 -14.64 -24.32 -19.91
C ARG A 977 -14.71 -25.60 -20.75
N ARG A 978 -14.53 -25.50 -22.06
CA ARG A 978 -14.50 -26.68 -22.96
C ARG A 978 -13.35 -27.63 -22.60
N ALA A 979 -12.18 -27.11 -22.34
CA ALA A 979 -11.01 -27.88 -21.97
C ALA A 979 -11.18 -28.51 -20.59
N GLU A 980 -11.67 -27.76 -19.59
CA GLU A 980 -12.01 -28.28 -18.25
C GLU A 980 -13.07 -29.38 -18.33
N ARG A 981 -14.13 -29.19 -19.11
CA ARG A 981 -15.19 -30.19 -19.27
C ARG A 981 -14.68 -31.53 -19.84
N ALA A 982 -13.73 -31.47 -20.77
CA ALA A 982 -13.12 -32.70 -21.31
C ALA A 982 -12.33 -33.49 -20.26
N LEU A 983 -11.77 -32.82 -19.25
CA LEU A 983 -11.13 -33.43 -18.11
C LEU A 983 -12.15 -33.91 -17.06
N MET A 984 -13.20 -33.12 -16.79
CA MET A 984 -14.31 -33.49 -15.88
C MET A 984 -15.05 -34.74 -16.33
N ASP A 985 -15.15 -34.97 -17.64
CA ASP A 985 -15.89 -36.12 -18.23
C ASP A 985 -15.04 -37.40 -18.30
N ALA A 986 -13.76 -37.36 -18.01
CA ALA A 986 -12.86 -38.50 -17.99
C ALA A 986 -12.59 -38.96 -16.54
N PRO A 987 -12.93 -40.20 -16.14
CA PRO A 987 -12.81 -40.66 -14.75
C PRO A 987 -11.41 -40.40 -14.13
N ALA A 988 -10.34 -40.65 -14.88
CA ALA A 988 -8.97 -40.47 -14.40
C ALA A 988 -8.58 -39.03 -14.10
N THR A 989 -9.27 -38.05 -14.67
CA THR A 989 -8.98 -36.61 -14.51
C THR A 989 -10.18 -35.83 -13.98
N SER A 990 -11.25 -36.51 -13.55
CA SER A 990 -12.47 -35.83 -13.07
C SER A 990 -12.29 -35.12 -11.72
N HIS A 991 -11.24 -35.47 -10.96
CA HIS A 991 -10.90 -34.79 -9.71
C HIS A 991 -10.55 -33.32 -9.96
N PRO A 992 -11.05 -32.35 -9.14
CA PRO A 992 -10.80 -30.91 -9.31
C PRO A 992 -9.32 -30.49 -9.42
N TYR A 993 -8.40 -31.25 -8.83
CA TYR A 993 -6.98 -31.03 -8.95
C TYR A 993 -6.50 -30.87 -10.41
N TYR A 994 -7.07 -31.67 -11.34
CA TYR A 994 -6.62 -31.74 -12.73
C TYR A 994 -7.18 -30.64 -13.63
N TRP A 995 -8.32 -30.03 -13.30
CA TRP A 995 -9.01 -29.13 -14.21
C TRP A 995 -9.36 -27.77 -13.63
N SER A 996 -9.56 -27.64 -12.31
CA SER A 996 -10.05 -26.39 -11.73
C SER A 996 -8.94 -25.41 -11.31
N GLY A 997 -7.68 -25.76 -11.49
CA GLY A 997 -6.53 -24.94 -11.07
C GLY A 997 -6.36 -23.66 -11.86
N PHE A 998 -6.80 -23.61 -13.10
CA PHE A 998 -6.62 -22.41 -13.93
C PHE A 998 -7.80 -21.46 -13.81
N ALA A 999 -7.50 -20.17 -13.69
CA ALA A 999 -8.47 -19.09 -13.69
C ALA A 999 -8.15 -18.04 -14.74
N ILE A 1000 -9.19 -17.46 -15.32
CA ILE A 1000 -9.07 -16.30 -16.21
C ILE A 1000 -9.18 -15.06 -15.36
N ILE A 1001 -8.23 -14.15 -15.45
CA ILE A 1001 -8.27 -12.83 -14.84
C ILE A 1001 -8.38 -11.77 -15.94
N GLY A 1002 -9.42 -10.94 -15.88
CA GLY A 1002 -9.72 -9.92 -16.89
C GLY A 1002 -10.99 -10.22 -17.69
N ASP A 1003 -10.99 -9.94 -19.01
CA ASP A 1003 -12.15 -10.13 -19.87
C ASP A 1003 -12.22 -11.56 -20.44
N GLY A 1004 -12.90 -12.46 -19.75
CA GLY A 1004 -13.14 -13.83 -20.24
C GLY A 1004 -13.99 -13.92 -21.51
N ALA A 1005 -14.70 -12.87 -21.89
CA ALA A 1005 -15.48 -12.83 -23.11
C ALA A 1005 -14.70 -12.41 -24.37
N ALA A 1006 -13.41 -12.03 -24.22
CA ALA A 1006 -12.53 -11.79 -25.36
C ALA A 1006 -12.27 -13.09 -26.15
N PRO A 1007 -12.18 -13.08 -27.51
CA PRO A 1007 -11.92 -14.29 -28.26
C PRO A 1007 -10.45 -14.72 -28.14
N VAL A 1008 -10.19 -16.04 -27.99
CA VAL A 1008 -8.83 -16.59 -28.06
C VAL A 1008 -8.18 -16.32 -29.40
N ARG A 1009 -8.96 -16.48 -30.47
CA ARG A 1009 -8.59 -16.18 -31.86
C ARG A 1009 -9.69 -15.35 -32.50
N PRO A 1010 -9.39 -14.26 -33.20
CA PRO A 1010 -10.42 -13.52 -33.91
C PRO A 1010 -11.11 -14.39 -34.96
N ARG A 1011 -12.33 -14.04 -35.28
CA ARG A 1011 -12.98 -14.60 -36.51
C ARG A 1011 -12.21 -14.03 -37.68
N SER A 1012 -11.72 -14.92 -38.59
CA SER A 1012 -11.11 -14.55 -39.88
C SER A 1012 -12.06 -13.73 -40.75
#